data_d7078fdb8d842d5d335075a0082c3b03
#
_entry.id   d7078fdb8d842d5d335075a0082c3b03
#
_cell.length_a   1.000
_cell.length_b   1.000
_cell.length_c   1.000
_cell.angle_alpha   90.00
_cell.angle_beta   90.00
_cell.angle_gamma   90.00
#
_symmetry.space_group_name_H-M   'P 1'
#
loop_
_entity.id
_entity.type
_entity.pdbx_description
1 polymer ?
#
loop_
_entity_poly.entity_id
_entity_poly.type
_entity_poly.pdbx_seq_one_letter_code
_entity_poly.pdbx_strand_id
1 'polypeptide(L)'
;MNQGKTGLELSVDAQGLAHLVFDRGEDGLNILDTSVMGRLEGILTELEARKDPPKGLVVRSARPDSFIVGADVEEIAKLASADEAERKSNYGQSLFNRLEALPFPVVAAVCGTCLGGGTELVLACHALIAGDDSKTEIGLPEVRLGLIPGWGGTQRLPRRVALPLAVEMILTGKSQRGRAAERVGLADRCVPPDYVLREALAWITEAASRPYRRPRRRGASGFVSRSARHFPPFRKMFFAMVRKRTIEKVNPEHYPAPFKALQSIEYGLGADLAHGLARESQLLGEAAATEARRNLTRLFFLQRDSKKVLSTLGPEVKPRKISRLGLLGAGVMGGGIAQVAAASGITVRMKDVDLKPLGLGLRHAREVFEKEAVRRRQSSREVDAGMGRIVPTLTYAGFETLPIVVEAVVENLEVKRKVLHDLEEVTRGRSLFASNTSSLRIDAIAEGCRNPENVLGMHFFNPVDRMPLVEIIRGSATSDEAVATVVELSRRLKKTPVVVKDGPGFLVNRILMATMNEALFLLKEGSPIETVDRAMRRFGMPMGPFELLDQVGIDVAQKVSVILGEAFGDRIRPPRILEAAYAQQRLGKKNGRGFYKWNGERRGRPDPTVYSLVNDRGGRVAPEGEAVDRMVLPMINEAALCLLEGIARTPADVDLAMVMGTGFPPFRGGLLRYADTLTLVEVVQRMDRLASLCDPRFRPVPLLRDLARTGRTFLPA
;
A
#
# COMPACT_ATOMS: atom_id res chain seq x y z
N MET A 1 -4.27 -38.99 -1.34
CA MET A 1 -3.07 -38.19 -1.09
C MET A 1 -2.45 -37.84 -2.44
N ASN A 2 -2.72 -36.68 -2.99
CA ASN A 2 -2.08 -36.21 -4.22
C ASN A 2 -0.62 -35.95 -3.86
N GLN A 3 0.30 -36.72 -4.42
CA GLN A 3 1.72 -36.37 -4.45
C GLN A 3 1.83 -35.11 -5.31
N GLY A 4 1.85 -33.96 -4.65
CA GLY A 4 1.79 -32.65 -5.25
C GLY A 4 2.94 -32.48 -6.23
N LYS A 5 2.62 -32.17 -7.48
CA LYS A 5 3.59 -31.63 -8.43
C LYS A 5 4.33 -30.49 -7.74
N THR A 6 5.65 -30.61 -7.60
CA THR A 6 6.50 -29.60 -6.95
C THR A 6 6.48 -28.26 -7.69
N GLY A 7 5.81 -28.20 -8.86
CA GLY A 7 5.71 -27.00 -9.68
C GLY A 7 7.04 -26.59 -10.34
N LEU A 8 8.04 -27.49 -10.39
CA LEU A 8 9.33 -27.26 -11.05
C LEU A 8 9.76 -28.52 -11.81
N GLU A 9 9.89 -28.40 -13.12
CA GLU A 9 10.22 -29.50 -14.03
C GLU A 9 11.48 -29.18 -14.86
N LEU A 10 12.31 -30.19 -15.06
CA LEU A 10 13.46 -30.15 -15.99
C LEU A 10 13.18 -31.08 -17.17
N SER A 11 13.35 -30.57 -18.37
CA SER A 11 13.33 -31.37 -19.61
C SER A 11 14.48 -30.97 -20.51
N VAL A 12 14.91 -31.85 -21.39
CA VAL A 12 15.91 -31.57 -22.43
C VAL A 12 15.27 -31.85 -23.78
N ASP A 13 15.31 -30.87 -24.68
CA ASP A 13 14.72 -31.00 -26.01
C ASP A 13 15.63 -31.77 -26.99
N ALA A 14 15.12 -32.03 -28.20
CA ALA A 14 15.84 -32.74 -29.25
C ALA A 14 17.09 -32.01 -29.77
N GLN A 15 17.21 -30.71 -29.46
CA GLN A 15 18.35 -29.89 -29.83
C GLN A 15 19.45 -29.89 -28.76
N GLY A 16 19.20 -30.56 -27.62
CA GLY A 16 20.10 -30.63 -26.48
C GLY A 16 20.03 -29.42 -25.56
N LEU A 17 18.93 -28.64 -25.58
CA LEU A 17 18.70 -27.48 -24.70
C LEU A 17 17.84 -27.93 -23.51
N ALA A 18 18.28 -27.56 -22.31
CA ALA A 18 17.54 -27.83 -21.10
C ALA A 18 16.52 -26.71 -20.79
N HIS A 19 15.33 -27.12 -20.38
CA HIS A 19 14.23 -26.23 -19.98
C HIS A 19 13.89 -26.45 -18.51
N LEU A 20 14.10 -25.44 -17.68
CA LEU A 20 13.66 -25.40 -16.30
C LEU A 20 12.36 -24.60 -16.24
N VAL A 21 11.25 -25.30 -16.01
CA VAL A 21 9.90 -24.75 -16.11
C VAL A 21 9.24 -24.66 -14.75
N PHE A 22 8.84 -23.46 -14.35
CA PHE A 22 8.02 -23.23 -13.16
C PHE A 22 6.54 -23.32 -13.56
N ASP A 23 5.78 -24.26 -12.95
CA ASP A 23 4.37 -24.51 -13.23
C ASP A 23 3.63 -25.02 -11.99
N ARG A 24 2.93 -24.15 -11.30
CA ARG A 24 2.03 -24.49 -10.19
C ARG A 24 0.56 -24.63 -10.60
N GLY A 25 0.30 -24.79 -11.88
CA GLY A 25 -1.05 -24.90 -12.43
C GLY A 25 -1.75 -23.55 -12.63
N GLU A 26 -3.01 -23.60 -13.08
CA GLU A 26 -3.74 -22.40 -13.51
C GLU A 26 -4.01 -21.41 -12.38
N ASP A 27 -4.30 -21.88 -11.18
CA ASP A 27 -4.66 -21.04 -10.03
C ASP A 27 -3.47 -20.68 -9.12
N GLY A 28 -2.30 -21.32 -9.31
CA GLY A 28 -1.12 -21.15 -8.47
C GLY A 28 -0.15 -20.08 -8.98
N LEU A 29 0.34 -19.21 -8.10
CA LEU A 29 1.48 -18.35 -8.39
C LEU A 29 2.78 -19.12 -8.20
N ASN A 30 3.75 -18.96 -9.10
CA ASN A 30 5.09 -19.52 -8.91
C ASN A 30 5.78 -18.77 -7.77
N ILE A 31 6.01 -19.47 -6.67
CA ILE A 31 6.75 -19.00 -5.48
C ILE A 31 7.91 -19.95 -5.19
N LEU A 32 8.95 -19.43 -4.57
CA LEU A 32 10.10 -20.20 -4.12
C LEU A 32 9.91 -20.56 -2.65
N ASP A 33 9.22 -21.68 -2.41
CA ASP A 33 9.06 -22.29 -1.09
C ASP A 33 10.11 -23.38 -0.86
N THR A 34 10.13 -23.96 0.34
CA THR A 34 11.06 -25.01 0.73
C THR A 34 11.02 -26.22 -0.23
N SER A 35 9.85 -26.59 -0.76
CA SER A 35 9.67 -27.71 -1.69
C SER A 35 10.31 -27.43 -3.05
N VAL A 36 10.05 -26.25 -3.62
CA VAL A 36 10.62 -25.81 -4.90
C VAL A 36 12.13 -25.66 -4.80
N MET A 37 12.64 -25.11 -3.69
CA MET A 37 14.09 -24.96 -3.47
C MET A 37 14.80 -26.32 -3.34
N GLY A 38 14.20 -27.28 -2.65
CA GLY A 38 14.73 -28.65 -2.58
C GLY A 38 14.71 -29.36 -3.95
N ARG A 39 13.65 -29.14 -4.76
CA ARG A 39 13.61 -29.68 -6.14
C ARG A 39 14.68 -29.02 -7.01
N LEU A 40 14.88 -27.71 -6.89
CA LEU A 40 15.95 -26.98 -7.60
C LEU A 40 17.33 -27.55 -7.25
N GLU A 41 17.58 -27.83 -5.97
CA GLU A 41 18.83 -28.46 -5.53
C GLU A 41 19.07 -29.82 -6.22
N GLY A 42 18.05 -30.67 -6.26
CA GLY A 42 18.12 -31.96 -6.95
C GLY A 42 18.40 -31.81 -8.45
N ILE A 43 17.74 -30.85 -9.11
CA ILE A 43 17.96 -30.54 -10.53
C ILE A 43 19.39 -30.03 -10.78
N LEU A 44 19.91 -29.14 -9.94
CA LEU A 44 21.29 -28.65 -10.07
C LEU A 44 22.30 -29.79 -9.91
N THR A 45 22.07 -30.68 -8.94
CA THR A 45 22.90 -31.88 -8.74
C THR A 45 22.86 -32.81 -9.96
N GLU A 46 21.68 -33.01 -10.56
CA GLU A 46 21.54 -33.79 -11.81
C GLU A 46 22.34 -33.15 -12.95
N LEU A 47 22.19 -31.81 -13.14
CA LEU A 47 22.86 -31.07 -14.22
C LEU A 47 24.40 -31.06 -14.08
N GLU A 48 24.89 -30.95 -12.84
CA GLU A 48 26.34 -30.95 -12.54
C GLU A 48 26.96 -32.34 -12.71
N ALA A 49 26.19 -33.41 -12.46
CA ALA A 49 26.67 -34.81 -12.58
C ALA A 49 26.59 -35.38 -14.02
N ARG A 50 25.97 -34.67 -14.97
CA ARG A 50 25.79 -35.18 -16.34
C ARG A 50 27.11 -35.29 -17.07
N LYS A 51 27.36 -36.50 -17.60
CA LYS A 51 28.51 -36.75 -18.51
C LYS A 51 28.36 -36.02 -19.85
N ASP A 52 27.12 -35.85 -20.30
CA ASP A 52 26.77 -35.11 -21.52
C ASP A 52 25.93 -33.89 -21.07
N PRO A 53 26.58 -32.74 -20.82
CA PRO A 53 25.88 -31.54 -20.36
C PRO A 53 25.04 -30.92 -21.49
N PRO A 54 23.91 -30.30 -21.15
CA PRO A 54 23.11 -29.57 -22.15
C PRO A 54 23.89 -28.42 -22.76
N LYS A 55 23.57 -28.04 -23.99
CA LYS A 55 24.18 -26.86 -24.65
C LYS A 55 23.85 -25.55 -23.96
N GLY A 56 22.81 -25.52 -23.12
CA GLY A 56 22.40 -24.38 -22.32
C GLY A 56 21.12 -24.68 -21.58
N LEU A 57 20.75 -23.80 -20.65
CA LEU A 57 19.57 -23.90 -19.83
C LEU A 57 18.70 -22.65 -20.00
N VAL A 58 17.41 -22.83 -20.34
CA VAL A 58 16.43 -21.75 -20.27
C VAL A 58 15.55 -21.91 -19.04
N VAL A 59 15.48 -20.86 -18.22
CA VAL A 59 14.59 -20.77 -17.04
C VAL A 59 13.35 -19.98 -17.44
N ARG A 60 12.17 -20.59 -17.32
CA ARG A 60 10.89 -19.98 -17.73
C ARG A 60 9.72 -20.36 -16.85
N SER A 61 8.65 -19.60 -16.96
CA SER A 61 7.34 -19.96 -16.40
C SER A 61 6.44 -20.57 -17.48
N ALA A 62 5.58 -21.50 -17.09
CA ALA A 62 4.48 -21.96 -17.93
C ALA A 62 3.37 -20.90 -18.06
N ARG A 63 3.32 -19.93 -17.15
CA ARG A 63 2.32 -18.85 -17.13
C ARG A 63 2.79 -17.66 -17.95
N PRO A 64 1.94 -17.12 -18.85
CA PRO A 64 2.33 -16.00 -19.71
C PRO A 64 2.38 -14.64 -18.98
N ASP A 65 1.71 -14.50 -17.82
CA ASP A 65 1.52 -13.23 -17.11
C ASP A 65 2.18 -13.20 -15.72
N SER A 66 2.83 -14.30 -15.31
CA SER A 66 3.51 -14.40 -14.02
C SER A 66 4.74 -15.29 -14.14
N PHE A 67 5.92 -14.75 -13.82
CA PHE A 67 7.15 -15.54 -13.80
C PHE A 67 7.35 -16.19 -12.43
N ILE A 68 7.98 -15.51 -11.47
CA ILE A 68 8.14 -15.96 -10.07
C ILE A 68 7.92 -14.73 -9.18
N VAL A 69 6.96 -14.81 -8.27
CA VAL A 69 6.56 -13.65 -7.45
C VAL A 69 7.34 -13.51 -6.15
N GLY A 70 8.36 -14.34 -5.93
CA GLY A 70 9.28 -14.27 -4.79
C GLY A 70 9.28 -15.52 -3.93
N ALA A 71 9.89 -15.41 -2.74
CA ALA A 71 9.84 -16.42 -1.69
C ALA A 71 8.44 -16.51 -1.08
N ASP A 72 8.11 -17.64 -0.46
CA ASP A 72 6.85 -17.80 0.25
C ASP A 72 6.79 -16.89 1.49
N VAL A 73 5.87 -15.93 1.46
CA VAL A 73 5.66 -14.99 2.58
C VAL A 73 5.10 -15.71 3.82
N GLU A 74 4.41 -16.85 3.65
CA GLU A 74 3.93 -17.65 4.79
C GLU A 74 5.09 -18.35 5.53
N GLU A 75 6.10 -18.83 4.79
CA GLU A 75 7.34 -19.32 5.41
C GLU A 75 8.13 -18.18 6.07
N ILE A 76 8.19 -17.01 5.42
CA ILE A 76 8.82 -15.81 5.99
C ILE A 76 8.15 -15.40 7.31
N ALA A 77 6.83 -15.45 7.38
CA ALA A 77 6.09 -15.09 8.59
C ALA A 77 6.44 -16.00 9.80
N LYS A 78 6.72 -17.27 9.51
CA LYS A 78 7.03 -18.30 10.51
C LYS A 78 8.49 -18.29 11.01
N LEU A 79 9.35 -17.45 10.43
CA LEU A 79 10.75 -17.33 10.88
C LEU A 79 10.81 -16.98 12.37
N ALA A 80 11.37 -17.87 13.17
CA ALA A 80 11.41 -17.76 14.62
C ALA A 80 12.63 -16.97 15.15
N SER A 81 13.77 -16.99 14.43
CA SER A 81 15.01 -16.38 14.87
C SER A 81 15.82 -15.76 13.73
N ALA A 82 16.79 -14.91 14.08
CA ALA A 82 17.76 -14.35 13.14
C ALA A 82 18.60 -15.45 12.47
N ASP A 83 19.04 -16.44 13.26
CA ASP A 83 19.89 -17.55 12.78
C ASP A 83 19.15 -18.45 11.80
N GLU A 84 17.85 -18.67 12.00
CA GLU A 84 17.05 -19.44 11.05
C GLU A 84 16.94 -18.69 9.71
N ALA A 85 16.67 -17.38 9.76
CA ALA A 85 16.59 -16.55 8.56
C ALA A 85 17.95 -16.50 7.83
N GLU A 86 19.05 -16.40 8.55
CA GLU A 86 20.42 -16.44 8.00
C GLU A 86 20.72 -17.79 7.34
N ARG A 87 20.38 -18.92 7.98
CA ARG A 87 20.55 -20.27 7.39
C ARG A 87 19.75 -20.43 6.11
N LYS A 88 18.48 -20.00 6.08
CA LYS A 88 17.64 -20.05 4.87
C LYS A 88 18.18 -19.14 3.76
N SER A 89 18.75 -17.99 4.12
CA SER A 89 19.43 -17.10 3.19
C SER A 89 20.66 -17.76 2.56
N ASN A 90 21.55 -18.30 3.38
CA ASN A 90 22.74 -19.01 2.93
C ASN A 90 22.41 -20.20 2.02
N TYR A 91 21.35 -20.95 2.34
CA TYR A 91 20.87 -22.06 1.51
C TYR A 91 20.44 -21.57 0.12
N GLY A 92 19.58 -20.55 0.03
CA GLY A 92 19.15 -19.99 -1.25
C GLY A 92 20.31 -19.38 -2.05
N GLN A 93 21.23 -18.69 -1.39
CA GLN A 93 22.47 -18.17 -2.02
C GLN A 93 23.33 -19.29 -2.60
N SER A 94 23.45 -20.43 -1.90
CA SER A 94 24.24 -21.56 -2.36
C SER A 94 23.70 -22.14 -3.66
N LEU A 95 22.36 -22.28 -3.75
CA LEU A 95 21.70 -22.79 -4.97
C LEU A 95 21.85 -21.81 -6.15
N PHE A 96 21.73 -20.50 -5.90
CA PHE A 96 21.88 -19.51 -6.97
C PHE A 96 23.35 -19.33 -7.39
N ASN A 97 24.32 -19.57 -6.49
CA ASN A 97 25.75 -19.63 -6.84
C ASN A 97 26.04 -20.85 -7.72
N ARG A 98 25.45 -22.02 -7.44
CA ARG A 98 25.55 -23.23 -8.28
C ARG A 98 24.96 -22.99 -9.66
N LEU A 99 23.76 -22.36 -9.72
CA LEU A 99 23.14 -22.00 -11.00
C LEU A 99 24.02 -21.06 -11.84
N GLU A 100 24.64 -20.03 -11.21
CA GLU A 100 25.56 -19.09 -11.84
C GLU A 100 26.87 -19.75 -12.31
N ALA A 101 27.29 -20.84 -11.66
CA ALA A 101 28.53 -21.54 -11.91
C ALA A 101 28.41 -22.68 -12.95
N LEU A 102 27.19 -22.98 -13.44
CA LEU A 102 26.99 -24.03 -14.44
C LEU A 102 27.89 -23.79 -15.67
N PRO A 103 28.52 -24.84 -16.23
CA PRO A 103 29.54 -24.71 -17.28
C PRO A 103 28.96 -24.37 -18.67
N PHE A 104 27.67 -24.14 -18.77
CA PHE A 104 26.96 -23.79 -19.99
C PHE A 104 26.05 -22.56 -19.79
N PRO A 105 25.61 -21.88 -20.85
CA PRO A 105 24.79 -20.69 -20.76
C PRO A 105 23.46 -20.94 -20.05
N VAL A 106 23.10 -20.08 -19.07
CA VAL A 106 21.82 -20.08 -18.38
C VAL A 106 21.09 -18.77 -18.68
N VAL A 107 19.89 -18.86 -19.26
CA VAL A 107 19.11 -17.68 -19.69
C VAL A 107 17.73 -17.69 -19.04
N ALA A 108 17.34 -16.58 -18.43
CA ALA A 108 15.99 -16.39 -17.94
C ALA A 108 15.09 -15.78 -19.04
N ALA A 109 13.98 -16.44 -19.34
CA ALA A 109 12.94 -16.01 -20.28
C ALA A 109 11.73 -15.49 -19.46
N VAL A 110 11.68 -14.17 -19.21
CA VAL A 110 10.76 -13.56 -18.22
C VAL A 110 9.59 -12.88 -18.91
N CYS A 111 8.39 -13.44 -18.71
CA CYS A 111 7.10 -12.80 -19.01
C CYS A 111 6.31 -12.64 -17.72
N GLY A 112 5.67 -11.45 -17.53
CA GLY A 112 4.88 -11.16 -16.36
C GLY A 112 5.71 -10.78 -15.11
N THR A 113 5.12 -10.97 -13.93
CA THR A 113 5.66 -10.52 -12.66
C THR A 113 6.85 -11.37 -12.20
N CYS A 114 8.01 -10.73 -11.98
CA CYS A 114 9.25 -11.31 -11.46
C CYS A 114 9.76 -10.48 -10.28
N LEU A 115 9.53 -10.93 -9.05
CA LEU A 115 9.79 -10.14 -7.85
C LEU A 115 10.57 -10.93 -6.80
N GLY A 116 11.27 -10.20 -5.93
CA GLY A 116 11.98 -10.75 -4.78
C GLY A 116 12.95 -11.87 -5.17
N GLY A 117 12.85 -13.01 -4.52
CA GLY A 117 13.67 -14.20 -4.82
C GLY A 117 13.64 -14.63 -6.29
N GLY A 118 12.52 -14.37 -7.01
CA GLY A 118 12.45 -14.59 -8.46
C GLY A 118 13.40 -13.65 -9.22
N THR A 119 13.50 -12.39 -8.80
CA THR A 119 14.51 -11.46 -9.34
C THR A 119 15.93 -11.87 -8.97
N GLU A 120 16.15 -12.39 -7.76
CA GLU A 120 17.47 -12.85 -7.32
C GLU A 120 17.93 -14.08 -8.14
N LEU A 121 17.01 -15.00 -8.44
CA LEU A 121 17.27 -16.12 -9.33
C LEU A 121 17.68 -15.66 -10.74
N VAL A 122 16.92 -14.74 -11.36
CA VAL A 122 17.27 -14.27 -12.71
C VAL A 122 18.54 -13.42 -12.75
N LEU A 123 18.91 -12.78 -11.64
CA LEU A 123 20.19 -12.10 -11.50
C LEU A 123 21.38 -13.08 -11.45
N ALA A 124 21.16 -14.32 -11.02
CA ALA A 124 22.16 -15.40 -11.07
C ALA A 124 22.26 -16.05 -12.47
N CYS A 125 21.28 -15.84 -13.35
CA CYS A 125 21.38 -16.27 -14.75
C CYS A 125 22.38 -15.44 -15.54
N HIS A 126 23.01 -16.03 -16.57
CA HIS A 126 23.96 -15.37 -17.44
C HIS A 126 23.33 -14.27 -18.28
N ALA A 127 22.08 -14.46 -18.75
CA ALA A 127 21.31 -13.44 -19.44
C ALA A 127 19.84 -13.45 -19.01
N LEU A 128 19.16 -12.32 -19.26
CA LEU A 128 17.75 -12.08 -19.00
C LEU A 128 17.08 -11.47 -20.24
N ILE A 129 16.15 -12.22 -20.81
CA ILE A 129 15.27 -11.77 -21.89
C ILE A 129 13.90 -11.44 -21.28
N ALA A 130 13.41 -10.22 -21.47
CA ALA A 130 12.17 -9.73 -20.87
C ALA A 130 11.07 -9.50 -21.90
N GLY A 131 9.82 -9.72 -21.54
CA GLY A 131 8.64 -9.36 -22.34
C GLY A 131 8.37 -7.87 -22.37
N ASP A 132 7.95 -7.36 -23.55
CA ASP A 132 7.55 -5.96 -23.75
C ASP A 132 6.03 -5.80 -23.58
N ASP A 133 5.55 -6.04 -22.39
CA ASP A 133 4.14 -5.90 -22.03
C ASP A 133 3.98 -5.15 -20.70
N SER A 134 2.72 -4.78 -20.38
CA SER A 134 2.42 -4.01 -19.17
C SER A 134 2.48 -4.85 -17.88
N LYS A 135 2.49 -6.18 -17.96
CA LYS A 135 2.51 -7.11 -16.83
C LYS A 135 3.94 -7.52 -16.45
N THR A 136 4.90 -7.44 -17.40
CA THR A 136 6.29 -7.79 -17.13
C THR A 136 6.95 -6.72 -16.28
N GLU A 137 7.25 -7.08 -15.02
CA GLU A 137 7.94 -6.23 -14.07
C GLU A 137 8.94 -7.02 -13.24
N ILE A 138 10.12 -6.43 -13.00
CA ILE A 138 11.27 -7.06 -12.34
C ILE A 138 11.73 -6.17 -11.19
N GLY A 139 11.77 -6.68 -9.95
CA GLY A 139 12.09 -5.86 -8.80
C GLY A 139 12.33 -6.62 -7.49
N LEU A 140 12.83 -5.90 -6.48
CA LEU A 140 13.16 -6.41 -5.15
C LEU A 140 12.34 -5.65 -4.08
N PRO A 141 11.11 -6.10 -3.76
CA PRO A 141 10.19 -5.38 -2.86
C PRO A 141 10.34 -5.74 -1.37
N GLU A 142 11.35 -6.50 -0.94
CA GLU A 142 11.52 -7.07 0.39
C GLU A 142 11.44 -6.04 1.50
N VAL A 143 11.90 -4.81 1.26
CA VAL A 143 11.83 -3.71 2.26
C VAL A 143 10.40 -3.36 2.66
N ARG A 144 9.42 -3.64 1.81
CA ARG A 144 7.99 -3.44 2.13
C ARG A 144 7.47 -4.44 3.16
N LEU A 145 8.16 -5.58 3.31
CA LEU A 145 7.92 -6.59 4.33
C LEU A 145 8.83 -6.42 5.55
N GLY A 146 9.67 -5.36 5.59
CA GLY A 146 10.65 -5.14 6.65
C GLY A 146 11.89 -6.02 6.55
N LEU A 147 12.14 -6.60 5.36
CA LEU A 147 13.30 -7.44 5.05
C LEU A 147 14.23 -6.76 4.05
N ILE A 148 15.36 -7.38 3.79
CA ILE A 148 16.24 -7.08 2.67
C ILE A 148 16.25 -8.26 1.70
N PRO A 149 16.63 -8.09 0.41
CA PRO A 149 16.95 -9.22 -0.46
C PRO A 149 18.01 -10.10 0.19
N GLY A 150 17.82 -11.40 0.19
CA GLY A 150 18.65 -12.33 0.96
C GLY A 150 19.32 -13.44 0.15
N TRP A 151 18.98 -13.57 -1.14
CA TRP A 151 19.56 -14.60 -2.01
C TRP A 151 20.54 -14.04 -3.04
N GLY A 152 21.17 -12.92 -2.70
CA GLY A 152 22.20 -12.24 -3.48
C GLY A 152 21.73 -10.96 -4.18
N GLY A 153 20.50 -10.51 -3.92
CA GLY A 153 19.94 -9.32 -4.57
C GLY A 153 20.69 -8.04 -4.27
N THR A 154 21.12 -7.83 -3.03
CA THR A 154 21.91 -6.65 -2.64
C THR A 154 23.33 -6.68 -3.23
N GLN A 155 23.79 -7.87 -3.66
CA GLN A 155 25.12 -8.07 -4.21
C GLN A 155 25.10 -8.08 -5.75
N ARG A 156 24.18 -8.82 -6.37
CA ARG A 156 24.11 -8.99 -7.82
C ARG A 156 23.50 -7.78 -8.53
N LEU A 157 22.45 -7.14 -7.97
CA LEU A 157 21.81 -6.00 -8.62
C LEU A 157 22.75 -4.80 -8.80
N PRO A 158 23.57 -4.34 -7.79
CA PRO A 158 24.53 -3.26 -7.97
C PRO A 158 25.69 -3.60 -8.93
N ARG A 159 25.90 -4.90 -9.22
CA ARG A 159 26.86 -5.37 -10.24
C ARG A 159 26.24 -5.44 -11.63
N ARG A 160 24.91 -5.47 -11.72
CA ARG A 160 24.15 -5.57 -12.96
C ARG A 160 23.75 -4.22 -13.51
N VAL A 161 23.20 -3.32 -12.66
CA VAL A 161 22.72 -1.98 -13.05
C VAL A 161 23.57 -0.88 -12.41
N ALA A 162 23.34 0.37 -12.79
CA ALA A 162 24.00 1.52 -12.15
C ALA A 162 23.69 1.59 -10.66
N LEU A 163 24.70 1.86 -9.82
CA LEU A 163 24.57 1.87 -8.36
C LEU A 163 23.42 2.74 -7.83
N PRO A 164 23.22 3.99 -8.30
CA PRO A 164 22.10 4.79 -7.82
C PRO A 164 20.73 4.14 -8.07
N LEU A 165 20.56 3.46 -9.21
CA LEU A 165 19.34 2.74 -9.54
C LEU A 165 19.18 1.48 -8.70
N ALA A 166 20.24 0.70 -8.51
CA ALA A 166 20.20 -0.49 -7.64
C ALA A 166 19.79 -0.12 -6.22
N VAL A 167 20.37 0.95 -5.68
CA VAL A 167 20.00 1.50 -4.37
C VAL A 167 18.53 1.94 -4.34
N GLU A 168 18.06 2.70 -5.36
CA GLU A 168 16.65 3.08 -5.44
C GLU A 168 15.72 1.86 -5.45
N MET A 169 15.98 0.87 -6.30
CA MET A 169 15.15 -0.33 -6.42
C MET A 169 15.07 -1.10 -5.10
N ILE A 170 16.20 -1.31 -4.44
CA ILE A 170 16.25 -2.09 -3.17
C ILE A 170 15.60 -1.32 -2.03
N LEU A 171 15.87 0.00 -1.89
CA LEU A 171 15.35 0.78 -0.75
C LEU A 171 13.86 1.11 -0.86
N THR A 172 13.29 1.10 -2.07
CA THR A 172 11.89 1.49 -2.29
C THR A 172 11.00 0.32 -2.73
N GLY A 173 11.61 -0.82 -3.09
CA GLY A 173 10.90 -1.93 -3.71
C GLY A 173 10.31 -1.60 -5.08
N LYS A 174 10.93 -0.65 -5.82
CA LYS A 174 10.47 -0.23 -7.14
C LYS A 174 10.93 -1.24 -8.20
N SER A 175 10.00 -1.67 -9.04
CA SER A 175 10.28 -2.56 -10.18
C SER A 175 10.62 -1.78 -11.46
N GLN A 176 11.26 -2.47 -12.42
CA GLN A 176 11.48 -2.01 -13.78
C GLN A 176 10.63 -2.85 -14.73
N ARG A 177 10.01 -2.21 -15.73
CA ARG A 177 9.22 -2.89 -16.77
C ARG A 177 10.05 -3.16 -18.01
N GLY A 178 9.72 -4.21 -18.75
CA GLY A 178 10.33 -4.69 -19.97
C GLY A 178 11.37 -3.78 -20.65
N ARG A 179 10.96 -2.82 -21.48
CA ARG A 179 11.89 -1.88 -22.16
C ARG A 179 12.66 -0.97 -21.21
N ALA A 180 12.10 -0.65 -20.04
CA ALA A 180 12.85 0.10 -19.05
C ALA A 180 13.95 -0.76 -18.42
N ALA A 181 13.67 -2.04 -18.17
CA ALA A 181 14.67 -2.99 -17.69
C ALA A 181 15.85 -3.14 -18.68
N GLU A 182 15.58 -3.24 -19.98
CA GLU A 182 16.61 -3.28 -21.01
C GLU A 182 17.44 -1.99 -21.05
N ARG A 183 16.79 -0.83 -21.12
CA ARG A 183 17.49 0.48 -21.15
C ARG A 183 18.44 0.70 -19.97
N VAL A 184 18.07 0.21 -18.79
CA VAL A 184 18.92 0.32 -17.59
C VAL A 184 19.89 -0.85 -17.45
N GLY A 185 19.82 -1.87 -18.37
CA GLY A 185 20.63 -3.09 -18.48
C GLY A 185 20.36 -4.08 -17.35
N LEU A 186 19.17 -4.05 -16.79
CA LEU A 186 18.66 -5.13 -15.96
C LEU A 186 18.34 -6.34 -16.84
N ALA A 187 17.63 -6.13 -17.96
CA ALA A 187 17.47 -7.12 -19.02
C ALA A 187 18.53 -6.93 -20.13
N ASP A 188 18.95 -8.01 -20.79
CA ASP A 188 19.88 -7.98 -21.92
C ASP A 188 19.15 -7.67 -23.23
N ARG A 189 17.91 -8.18 -23.37
CA ARG A 189 17.00 -7.87 -24.48
C ARG A 189 15.57 -7.78 -23.99
N CYS A 190 14.74 -6.99 -24.70
CA CYS A 190 13.30 -6.89 -24.47
C CYS A 190 12.58 -7.04 -25.81
N VAL A 191 11.68 -8.05 -25.87
CA VAL A 191 10.94 -8.42 -27.08
C VAL A 191 9.47 -8.65 -26.76
N PRO A 192 8.54 -8.66 -27.76
CA PRO A 192 7.16 -9.03 -27.50
C PRO A 192 7.07 -10.41 -26.80
N PRO A 193 6.08 -10.63 -25.89
CA PRO A 193 5.99 -11.84 -25.07
C PRO A 193 6.09 -13.15 -25.82
N ASP A 194 5.44 -13.25 -26.99
CA ASP A 194 5.48 -14.46 -27.84
C ASP A 194 6.85 -14.82 -28.40
N TYR A 195 7.79 -13.88 -28.37
CA TYR A 195 9.15 -14.07 -28.88
C TYR A 195 10.19 -14.30 -27.78
N VAL A 196 9.83 -14.12 -26.50
CA VAL A 196 10.78 -14.18 -25.37
C VAL A 196 11.51 -15.53 -25.30
N LEU A 197 10.78 -16.64 -25.42
CA LEU A 197 11.39 -17.98 -25.40
C LEU A 197 12.31 -18.18 -26.61
N ARG A 198 11.86 -17.85 -27.81
CA ARG A 198 12.66 -17.97 -29.04
C ARG A 198 13.95 -17.16 -28.95
N GLU A 199 13.84 -15.95 -28.42
CA GLU A 199 15.01 -15.06 -28.27
C GLU A 199 15.99 -15.58 -27.20
N ALA A 200 15.49 -16.19 -26.11
CA ALA A 200 16.32 -16.82 -25.09
C ALA A 200 17.11 -18.02 -25.66
N LEU A 201 16.45 -18.87 -26.47
CA LEU A 201 17.10 -20.01 -27.12
C LEU A 201 18.13 -19.55 -28.18
N ALA A 202 17.82 -18.51 -28.97
CA ALA A 202 18.76 -17.92 -29.91
C ALA A 202 19.98 -17.34 -29.19
N TRP A 203 19.78 -16.69 -28.03
CA TRP A 203 20.88 -16.15 -27.21
C TRP A 203 21.79 -17.29 -26.70
N ILE A 204 21.26 -18.43 -26.27
CA ILE A 204 22.06 -19.61 -25.86
C ILE A 204 22.94 -20.07 -27.03
N THR A 205 22.36 -20.20 -28.22
CA THR A 205 23.08 -20.66 -29.41
C THR A 205 24.20 -19.67 -29.79
N GLU A 206 23.96 -18.37 -29.72
CA GLU A 206 24.95 -17.31 -29.94
C GLU A 206 26.07 -17.37 -28.90
N ALA A 207 25.72 -17.54 -27.62
CA ALA A 207 26.69 -17.62 -26.52
C ALA A 207 27.58 -18.86 -26.58
N ALA A 208 27.04 -19.99 -27.06
CA ALA A 208 27.82 -21.22 -27.24
C ALA A 208 28.91 -21.07 -28.32
N SER A 209 28.71 -20.17 -29.29
CA SER A 209 29.69 -19.92 -30.37
C SER A 209 30.77 -18.85 -30.01
N ARG A 210 30.54 -18.03 -28.98
CA ARG A 210 31.45 -16.95 -28.52
C ARG A 210 31.31 -16.74 -27.01
N PRO A 211 32.44 -16.47 -26.29
CA PRO A 211 32.36 -16.12 -24.87
C PRO A 211 31.54 -14.86 -24.68
N TYR A 212 30.37 -14.98 -24.02
CA TYR A 212 29.52 -13.85 -23.71
C TYR A 212 30.21 -12.92 -22.71
N ARG A 213 30.29 -11.64 -23.05
CA ARG A 213 30.74 -10.59 -22.14
C ARG A 213 29.60 -9.60 -21.93
N ARG A 214 29.09 -9.51 -20.69
CA ARG A 214 28.10 -8.48 -20.34
C ARG A 214 28.60 -7.09 -20.78
N PRO A 215 27.75 -6.28 -21.44
CA PRO A 215 28.18 -4.94 -21.89
C PRO A 215 28.65 -4.08 -20.73
N ARG A 216 29.81 -3.47 -20.85
CA ARG A 216 30.27 -2.48 -19.86
C ARG A 216 29.47 -1.19 -20.03
N ARG A 217 28.86 -0.69 -18.93
CA ARG A 217 28.14 0.57 -18.96
C ARG A 217 29.08 1.76 -19.11
N ARG A 218 28.72 2.65 -20.02
CA ARG A 218 29.42 3.94 -20.26
C ARG A 218 28.49 5.06 -19.70
N GLY A 219 29.11 6.21 -19.31
CA GLY A 219 28.42 7.41 -18.85
C GLY A 219 28.45 7.62 -17.33
N ALA A 220 27.78 8.68 -16.84
CA ALA A 220 27.85 9.14 -15.45
C ALA A 220 27.46 8.07 -14.42
N SER A 221 26.43 7.26 -14.73
CA SER A 221 26.01 6.14 -13.86
C SER A 221 27.08 5.04 -13.76
N GLY A 222 27.81 4.79 -14.85
CA GLY A 222 28.93 3.84 -14.86
C GLY A 222 30.13 4.37 -14.08
N PHE A 223 30.40 5.68 -14.13
CA PHE A 223 31.45 6.33 -13.36
C PHE A 223 31.18 6.23 -11.85
N VAL A 224 29.98 6.60 -11.38
CA VAL A 224 29.62 6.49 -9.96
C VAL A 224 29.79 5.07 -9.45
N SER A 225 29.33 4.06 -10.21
CA SER A 225 29.44 2.66 -9.83
C SER A 225 30.88 2.20 -9.71
N ARG A 226 31.75 2.59 -10.67
CA ARG A 226 33.20 2.26 -10.64
C ARG A 226 33.91 2.95 -9.49
N SER A 227 33.66 4.26 -9.31
CA SER A 227 34.30 5.04 -8.24
C SER A 227 33.90 4.51 -6.87
N ALA A 228 32.62 4.18 -6.65
CA ALA A 228 32.17 3.60 -5.39
C ALA A 228 32.76 2.20 -5.12
N ARG A 229 33.05 1.42 -6.15
CA ARG A 229 33.70 0.11 -6.02
C ARG A 229 35.19 0.21 -5.72
N HIS A 230 35.91 1.03 -6.44
CA HIS A 230 37.36 1.03 -6.42
C HIS A 230 38.01 2.16 -5.61
N PHE A 231 37.23 3.16 -5.16
CA PHE A 231 37.71 4.28 -4.36
C PHE A 231 36.95 4.38 -3.03
N PRO A 232 37.45 3.82 -1.92
CA PRO A 232 36.77 3.76 -0.64
C PRO A 232 36.28 5.11 -0.08
N PRO A 233 37.02 6.23 -0.18
CA PRO A 233 36.52 7.54 0.26
C PRO A 233 35.25 7.98 -0.48
N PHE A 234 35.20 7.79 -1.79
CA PHE A 234 34.00 8.11 -2.59
C PHE A 234 32.83 7.20 -2.19
N ARG A 235 33.07 5.91 -1.96
CA ARG A 235 32.03 4.98 -1.47
C ARG A 235 31.43 5.46 -0.15
N LYS A 236 32.26 5.78 0.85
CA LYS A 236 31.81 6.30 2.15
C LYS A 236 31.00 7.58 1.98
N MET A 237 31.46 8.53 1.17
CA MET A 237 30.76 9.78 0.89
C MET A 237 29.39 9.54 0.23
N PHE A 238 29.34 8.69 -0.81
CA PHE A 238 28.10 8.34 -1.51
C PHE A 238 27.07 7.73 -0.55
N PHE A 239 27.47 6.72 0.24
CA PHE A 239 26.54 6.07 1.17
C PHE A 239 26.14 6.97 2.36
N ALA A 240 27.01 7.84 2.84
CA ALA A 240 26.66 8.86 3.83
C ALA A 240 25.58 9.81 3.30
N MET A 241 25.72 10.28 2.05
CA MET A 241 24.69 11.11 1.40
C MET A 241 23.37 10.36 1.22
N VAL A 242 23.40 9.12 0.76
CA VAL A 242 22.18 8.31 0.61
C VAL A 242 21.51 8.05 1.97
N ARG A 243 22.31 7.70 3.00
CA ARG A 243 21.81 7.49 4.35
C ARG A 243 21.14 8.73 4.91
N LYS A 244 21.75 9.91 4.76
CA LYS A 244 21.15 11.19 5.17
C LYS A 244 19.80 11.42 4.49
N ARG A 245 19.71 11.26 3.17
CA ARG A 245 18.44 11.39 2.41
C ARG A 245 17.39 10.35 2.80
N THR A 246 17.83 9.16 3.22
CA THR A 246 16.91 8.12 3.68
C THR A 246 16.36 8.45 5.07
N ILE A 247 17.19 8.96 5.99
CA ILE A 247 16.76 9.40 7.34
C ILE A 247 15.74 10.54 7.24
N GLU A 248 15.88 11.45 6.27
CA GLU A 248 14.90 12.52 6.03
C GLU A 248 13.49 12.00 5.67
N LYS A 249 13.39 10.77 5.17
CA LYS A 249 12.14 10.14 4.72
C LYS A 249 11.64 9.05 5.66
N VAL A 250 12.55 8.33 6.30
CA VAL A 250 12.26 7.11 7.05
C VAL A 250 13.13 7.08 8.32
N ASN A 251 12.49 6.96 9.48
CA ASN A 251 13.22 6.80 10.75
C ASN A 251 13.84 5.38 10.81
N PRO A 252 15.16 5.25 11.06
CA PRO A 252 15.84 3.96 11.14
C PRO A 252 15.35 3.06 12.29
N GLU A 253 14.85 3.63 13.38
CA GLU A 253 14.27 2.89 14.50
C GLU A 253 12.92 2.25 14.11
N HIS A 254 12.16 2.92 13.25
CA HIS A 254 10.86 2.45 12.77
C HIS A 254 10.99 1.47 11.61
N TYR A 255 11.92 1.71 10.71
CA TYR A 255 12.13 0.91 9.49
C TYR A 255 13.62 0.57 9.34
N PRO A 256 14.15 -0.43 10.05
CA PRO A 256 15.58 -0.79 10.00
C PRO A 256 16.01 -1.40 8.66
N ALA A 257 15.12 -2.08 7.93
CA ALA A 257 15.44 -2.82 6.71
C ALA A 257 16.12 -1.97 5.61
N PRO A 258 15.67 -0.76 5.24
CA PRO A 258 16.36 0.07 4.27
C PRO A 258 17.82 0.38 4.65
N PHE A 259 18.10 0.57 5.95
CA PHE A 259 19.45 0.87 6.44
C PHE A 259 20.35 -0.35 6.45
N LYS A 260 19.79 -1.53 6.76
CA LYS A 260 20.49 -2.82 6.64
C LYS A 260 20.80 -3.14 5.17
N ALA A 261 19.88 -2.87 4.26
CA ALA A 261 20.10 -2.99 2.82
C ALA A 261 21.25 -2.07 2.34
N LEU A 262 21.27 -0.80 2.79
CA LEU A 262 22.38 0.11 2.49
C LEU A 262 23.71 -0.42 3.01
N GLN A 263 23.74 -0.94 4.23
CA GLN A 263 24.94 -1.53 4.83
C GLN A 263 25.43 -2.75 4.05
N SER A 264 24.52 -3.62 3.60
CA SER A 264 24.85 -4.78 2.76
C SER A 264 25.47 -4.37 1.42
N ILE A 265 24.84 -3.42 0.74
CA ILE A 265 25.33 -2.93 -0.55
C ILE A 265 26.72 -2.25 -0.40
N GLU A 266 26.88 -1.37 0.61
CA GLU A 266 28.13 -0.64 0.86
C GLU A 266 29.29 -1.59 1.12
N TYR A 267 29.06 -2.61 1.99
CA TYR A 267 30.05 -3.64 2.29
C TYR A 267 30.43 -4.45 1.05
N GLY A 268 29.43 -4.99 0.34
CA GLY A 268 29.64 -5.85 -0.81
C GLY A 268 30.25 -5.20 -2.04
N LEU A 269 30.20 -3.87 -2.14
CA LEU A 269 30.94 -3.13 -3.20
C LEU A 269 32.45 -3.11 -2.96
N GLY A 270 32.87 -3.25 -1.70
CA GLY A 270 34.29 -3.27 -1.32
C GLY A 270 34.86 -4.66 -1.11
N ALA A 271 34.03 -5.69 -1.14
CA ALA A 271 34.37 -7.09 -0.93
C ALA A 271 34.17 -7.93 -2.20
N ASP A 272 34.69 -9.14 -2.21
CA ASP A 272 34.30 -10.13 -3.20
C ASP A 272 32.83 -10.57 -3.04
N LEU A 273 32.34 -11.39 -3.95
CA LEU A 273 30.95 -11.81 -3.92
C LEU A 273 30.65 -12.69 -2.70
N ALA A 274 31.53 -13.60 -2.32
CA ALA A 274 31.30 -14.54 -1.21
C ALA A 274 31.17 -13.81 0.13
N HIS A 275 32.10 -12.92 0.45
CA HIS A 275 32.01 -12.09 1.67
C HIS A 275 30.80 -11.14 1.64
N GLY A 276 30.45 -10.58 0.46
CA GLY A 276 29.25 -9.77 0.29
C GLY A 276 27.98 -10.55 0.60
N LEU A 277 27.86 -11.79 0.10
CA LEU A 277 26.73 -12.69 0.33
C LEU A 277 26.60 -13.08 1.81
N ALA A 278 27.71 -13.46 2.46
CA ALA A 278 27.70 -13.77 3.89
C ALA A 278 27.20 -12.58 4.73
N ARG A 279 27.64 -11.36 4.42
CA ARG A 279 27.16 -10.16 5.11
C ARG A 279 25.70 -9.87 4.83
N GLU A 280 25.21 -10.14 3.62
CA GLU A 280 23.78 -10.03 3.26
C GLU A 280 22.94 -10.96 4.11
N SER A 281 23.31 -12.24 4.23
CA SER A 281 22.60 -13.23 5.04
C SER A 281 22.52 -12.84 6.52
N GLN A 282 23.62 -12.39 7.10
CA GLN A 282 23.64 -11.88 8.47
C GLN A 282 22.67 -10.70 8.65
N LEU A 283 22.72 -9.71 7.78
CA LEU A 283 21.86 -8.52 7.85
C LEU A 283 20.38 -8.85 7.57
N LEU A 284 20.10 -9.86 6.74
CA LEU A 284 18.74 -10.40 6.59
C LEU A 284 18.26 -11.02 7.92
N GLY A 285 19.08 -11.83 8.58
CA GLY A 285 18.75 -12.40 9.88
C GLY A 285 18.40 -11.33 10.91
N GLU A 286 19.25 -10.29 11.01
CA GLU A 286 19.00 -9.15 11.88
C GLU A 286 17.70 -8.40 11.51
N ALA A 287 17.35 -8.25 10.22
CA ALA A 287 16.11 -7.63 9.78
C ALA A 287 14.89 -8.51 10.13
N ALA A 288 15.01 -9.81 9.92
CA ALA A 288 13.96 -10.81 10.18
C ALA A 288 13.54 -10.86 11.65
N ALA A 289 14.44 -10.61 12.58
CA ALA A 289 14.16 -10.59 14.02
C ALA A 289 13.37 -9.36 14.50
N THR A 290 13.24 -8.31 13.67
CA THR A 290 12.61 -7.04 14.07
C THR A 290 11.09 -7.15 14.22
N GLU A 291 10.52 -6.38 15.15
CA GLU A 291 9.07 -6.23 15.28
C GLU A 291 8.46 -5.59 14.04
N ALA A 292 9.15 -4.62 13.43
CA ALA A 292 8.72 -3.98 12.19
C ALA A 292 8.48 -5.01 11.07
N ARG A 293 9.35 -6.02 10.94
CA ARG A 293 9.16 -7.13 9.98
C ARG A 293 7.88 -7.90 10.27
N ARG A 294 7.67 -8.34 11.53
CA ARG A 294 6.46 -9.08 11.91
C ARG A 294 5.19 -8.30 11.58
N ASN A 295 5.18 -7.03 11.92
CA ASN A 295 4.04 -6.14 11.72
C ASN A 295 3.78 -5.85 10.23
N LEU A 296 4.82 -5.57 9.43
CA LEU A 296 4.69 -5.32 7.99
C LEU A 296 4.26 -6.58 7.22
N THR A 297 4.81 -7.75 7.58
CA THR A 297 4.39 -9.04 7.03
C THR A 297 2.92 -9.33 7.37
N ARG A 298 2.49 -9.07 8.60
CA ARG A 298 1.08 -9.19 9.01
C ARG A 298 0.17 -8.29 8.16
N LEU A 299 0.54 -7.03 7.97
CA LEU A 299 -0.23 -6.10 7.13
C LEU A 299 -0.33 -6.56 5.67
N PHE A 300 0.73 -7.16 5.14
CA PHE A 300 0.67 -7.78 3.82
C PHE A 300 -0.43 -8.87 3.75
N PHE A 301 -0.53 -9.74 4.76
CA PHE A 301 -1.60 -10.73 4.81
C PHE A 301 -2.97 -10.09 4.96
N LEU A 302 -3.13 -9.09 5.81
CA LEU A 302 -4.42 -8.38 5.95
C LEU A 302 -4.88 -7.77 4.62
N GLN A 303 -3.96 -7.16 3.86
CA GLN A 303 -4.27 -6.65 2.52
C GLN A 303 -4.61 -7.75 1.51
N ARG A 304 -3.90 -8.89 1.57
CA ARG A 304 -4.23 -10.07 0.74
C ARG A 304 -5.61 -10.62 1.10
N ASP A 305 -5.86 -10.80 2.38
CA ASP A 305 -7.07 -11.45 2.89
C ASP A 305 -8.30 -10.54 2.85
N SER A 306 -8.14 -9.20 2.86
CA SER A 306 -9.25 -8.27 2.58
C SER A 306 -9.88 -8.54 1.21
N LYS A 307 -9.15 -9.17 0.30
CA LYS A 307 -9.68 -9.63 -1.00
C LYS A 307 -10.55 -10.88 -0.88
N LYS A 308 -10.47 -11.62 0.22
CA LYS A 308 -11.28 -12.83 0.48
C LYS A 308 -12.62 -12.50 1.16
N VAL A 309 -12.94 -11.23 1.43
CA VAL A 309 -14.25 -10.84 2.01
C VAL A 309 -15.43 -11.39 1.21
N LEU A 310 -15.28 -11.53 -0.11
CA LEU A 310 -16.30 -12.13 -0.97
C LEU A 310 -16.68 -13.56 -0.54
N SER A 311 -15.72 -14.37 -0.09
CA SER A 311 -15.98 -15.72 0.37
C SER A 311 -16.80 -15.80 1.68
N THR A 312 -16.88 -14.69 2.42
CA THR A 312 -17.68 -14.61 3.65
C THR A 312 -19.16 -14.24 3.41
N LEU A 313 -19.48 -13.79 2.18
CA LEU A 313 -20.85 -13.45 1.77
C LEU A 313 -21.64 -14.66 1.25
N GLY A 314 -20.98 -15.82 1.11
CA GLY A 314 -21.57 -17.05 0.60
C GLY A 314 -21.23 -17.33 -0.88
N PRO A 315 -21.17 -18.63 -1.27
CA PRO A 315 -20.74 -19.05 -2.62
C PRO A 315 -21.73 -18.65 -3.73
N GLU A 316 -22.98 -18.40 -3.39
CA GLU A 316 -24.05 -18.02 -4.34
C GLU A 316 -23.98 -16.55 -4.75
N VAL A 317 -23.28 -15.71 -3.96
CA VAL A 317 -23.23 -14.27 -4.19
C VAL A 317 -22.26 -13.93 -5.32
N LYS A 318 -22.79 -13.45 -6.44
CA LYS A 318 -22.00 -13.07 -7.61
C LYS A 318 -21.98 -11.55 -7.79
N PRO A 319 -20.80 -10.93 -7.86
CA PRO A 319 -20.69 -9.49 -8.14
C PRO A 319 -21.13 -9.17 -9.58
N ARG A 320 -21.75 -8.01 -9.79
CA ARG A 320 -22.03 -7.49 -11.13
C ARG A 320 -20.73 -7.16 -11.87
N LYS A 321 -20.68 -7.44 -13.16
CA LYS A 321 -19.55 -7.04 -14.03
C LYS A 321 -19.61 -5.54 -14.31
N ILE A 322 -18.60 -4.79 -13.89
CA ILE A 322 -18.55 -3.33 -14.05
C ILE A 322 -17.54 -2.96 -15.13
N SER A 323 -18.02 -2.69 -16.35
CA SER A 323 -17.21 -2.09 -17.44
C SER A 323 -17.47 -0.60 -17.62
N ARG A 324 -18.61 -0.13 -17.12
CA ARG A 324 -19.06 1.27 -17.14
C ARG A 324 -19.64 1.63 -15.78
N LEU A 325 -19.45 2.86 -15.34
CA LEU A 325 -20.06 3.40 -14.13
C LEU A 325 -20.57 4.82 -14.34
N GLY A 326 -21.62 5.19 -13.62
CA GLY A 326 -22.05 6.56 -13.47
C GLY A 326 -21.35 7.24 -12.31
N LEU A 327 -21.16 8.54 -12.43
CA LEU A 327 -20.63 9.38 -11.37
C LEU A 327 -21.47 10.65 -11.28
N LEU A 328 -22.06 10.88 -10.12
CA LEU A 328 -22.86 12.08 -9.83
C LEU A 328 -22.06 13.01 -8.91
N GLY A 329 -21.80 14.23 -9.39
CA GLY A 329 -20.92 15.18 -8.76
C GLY A 329 -19.51 15.17 -9.37
N ALA A 330 -19.08 16.32 -9.88
CA ALA A 330 -17.79 16.53 -10.56
C ALA A 330 -16.85 17.44 -9.76
N GLY A 331 -16.99 17.46 -8.44
CA GLY A 331 -16.04 18.15 -7.56
C GLY A 331 -14.68 17.45 -7.49
N VAL A 332 -13.84 17.83 -6.51
CA VAL A 332 -12.50 17.24 -6.30
C VAL A 332 -12.57 15.72 -6.13
N MET A 333 -13.50 15.22 -5.29
CA MET A 333 -13.66 13.78 -5.10
C MET A 333 -14.15 13.10 -6.36
N GLY A 334 -15.18 13.66 -7.04
CA GLY A 334 -15.68 13.11 -8.29
C GLY A 334 -14.62 13.04 -9.39
N GLY A 335 -13.82 14.09 -9.58
CA GLY A 335 -12.70 14.10 -10.53
C GLY A 335 -11.65 13.02 -10.22
N GLY A 336 -11.32 12.84 -8.94
CA GLY A 336 -10.39 11.79 -8.50
C GLY A 336 -10.96 10.37 -8.71
N ILE A 337 -12.24 10.13 -8.39
CA ILE A 337 -12.92 8.84 -8.59
C ILE A 337 -12.98 8.52 -10.09
N ALA A 338 -13.35 9.50 -10.92
CA ALA A 338 -13.38 9.35 -12.38
C ALA A 338 -12.00 8.96 -12.93
N GLN A 339 -10.93 9.61 -12.46
CA GLN A 339 -9.57 9.32 -12.88
C GLN A 339 -9.16 7.88 -12.53
N VAL A 340 -9.37 7.44 -11.28
CA VAL A 340 -8.98 6.08 -10.84
C VAL A 340 -9.77 5.01 -11.59
N ALA A 341 -11.07 5.24 -11.84
CA ALA A 341 -11.92 4.34 -12.63
C ALA A 341 -11.44 4.25 -14.09
N ALA A 342 -11.21 5.39 -14.73
CA ALA A 342 -10.72 5.46 -16.11
C ALA A 342 -9.33 4.84 -16.28
N ALA A 343 -8.41 5.05 -15.31
CA ALA A 343 -7.09 4.41 -15.26
C ALA A 343 -7.17 2.88 -15.11
N SER A 344 -8.28 2.37 -14.54
CA SER A 344 -8.56 0.93 -14.41
C SER A 344 -9.33 0.35 -15.61
N GLY A 345 -9.47 1.13 -16.71
CA GLY A 345 -10.12 0.68 -17.94
C GLY A 345 -11.67 0.69 -17.88
N ILE A 346 -12.25 1.46 -16.93
CA ILE A 346 -13.70 1.61 -16.79
C ILE A 346 -14.13 2.91 -17.48
N THR A 347 -15.18 2.86 -18.27
CA THR A 347 -15.79 4.07 -18.86
C THR A 347 -16.66 4.76 -17.81
N VAL A 348 -16.43 6.03 -17.58
CA VAL A 348 -17.12 6.84 -16.57
C VAL A 348 -18.04 7.84 -17.24
N ARG A 349 -19.33 7.81 -16.90
CA ARG A 349 -20.27 8.86 -17.29
C ARG A 349 -20.42 9.83 -16.11
N MET A 350 -19.79 10.98 -16.22
CA MET A 350 -19.71 11.97 -15.12
C MET A 350 -20.75 13.08 -15.32
N LYS A 351 -21.72 13.16 -14.40
CA LYS A 351 -22.77 14.16 -14.40
C LYS A 351 -22.61 15.18 -13.28
N ASP A 352 -22.84 16.44 -13.62
CA ASP A 352 -23.11 17.50 -12.63
C ASP A 352 -24.27 18.37 -13.12
N VAL A 353 -24.69 19.32 -12.29
CA VAL A 353 -25.77 20.25 -12.59
C VAL A 353 -25.32 21.41 -13.48
N ASP A 354 -24.01 21.68 -13.54
CA ASP A 354 -23.44 22.83 -14.27
C ASP A 354 -22.11 22.45 -14.94
N LEU A 355 -21.75 23.19 -15.99
CA LEU A 355 -20.49 23.06 -16.73
C LEU A 355 -19.26 23.40 -15.90
N LYS A 356 -19.38 24.34 -14.94
CA LYS A 356 -18.25 24.78 -14.11
C LYS A 356 -17.68 23.64 -13.24
N PRO A 357 -18.47 22.91 -12.43
CA PRO A 357 -17.96 21.75 -11.71
C PRO A 357 -17.50 20.62 -12.65
N LEU A 358 -18.18 20.37 -13.78
CA LEU A 358 -17.70 19.40 -14.78
C LEU A 358 -16.29 19.75 -15.27
N GLY A 359 -16.06 21.02 -15.61
CA GLY A 359 -14.75 21.51 -16.03
C GLY A 359 -13.69 21.39 -14.93
N LEU A 360 -14.05 21.58 -13.65
CA LEU A 360 -13.15 21.38 -12.52
C LEU A 360 -12.76 19.90 -12.36
N GLY A 361 -13.73 19.00 -12.39
CA GLY A 361 -13.49 17.55 -12.27
C GLY A 361 -12.62 17.01 -13.41
N LEU A 362 -12.87 17.42 -14.65
CA LEU A 362 -12.06 17.04 -15.81
C LEU A 362 -10.62 17.55 -15.70
N ARG A 363 -10.42 18.81 -15.29
CA ARG A 363 -9.07 19.35 -15.05
C ARG A 363 -8.36 18.58 -13.96
N HIS A 364 -9.01 18.31 -12.84
CA HIS A 364 -8.43 17.53 -11.75
C HIS A 364 -8.04 16.12 -12.21
N ALA A 365 -8.90 15.41 -12.92
CA ALA A 365 -8.59 14.11 -13.48
C ALA A 365 -7.38 14.15 -14.43
N ARG A 366 -7.29 15.14 -15.32
CA ARG A 366 -6.16 15.33 -16.24
C ARG A 366 -4.85 15.59 -15.48
N GLU A 367 -4.86 16.48 -14.48
CA GLU A 367 -3.69 16.75 -13.66
C GLU A 367 -3.14 15.50 -12.97
N VAL A 368 -4.03 14.64 -12.47
CA VAL A 368 -3.62 13.37 -11.84
C VAL A 368 -3.02 12.43 -12.87
N PHE A 369 -3.62 12.28 -14.06
CA PHE A 369 -3.06 11.47 -15.14
C PHE A 369 -1.69 11.98 -15.58
N GLU A 370 -1.50 13.29 -15.74
CA GLU A 370 -0.22 13.89 -16.14
C GLU A 370 0.87 13.67 -15.07
N LYS A 371 0.55 13.86 -13.78
CA LYS A 371 1.46 13.56 -12.66
C LYS A 371 1.86 12.09 -12.64
N GLU A 372 0.92 11.18 -12.89
CA GLU A 372 1.20 9.75 -12.99
C GLU A 372 2.04 9.41 -14.23
N ALA A 373 1.75 10.03 -15.37
CA ALA A 373 2.50 9.83 -16.61
C ALA A 373 3.98 10.22 -16.45
N VAL A 374 4.25 11.38 -15.84
CA VAL A 374 5.64 11.80 -15.52
C VAL A 374 6.31 10.77 -14.61
N ARG A 375 5.64 10.33 -13.56
CA ARG A 375 6.19 9.36 -12.61
C ARG A 375 6.46 7.99 -13.24
N ARG A 376 5.57 7.53 -14.13
CA ARG A 376 5.62 6.22 -14.80
C ARG A 376 6.30 6.26 -16.17
N ARG A 377 6.73 7.44 -16.64
CA ARG A 377 7.29 7.68 -17.98
C ARG A 377 6.35 7.22 -19.09
N GLN A 378 5.07 7.50 -18.94
CA GLN A 378 4.03 7.22 -19.92
C GLN A 378 3.97 8.33 -20.97
N SER A 379 3.40 8.02 -22.13
CA SER A 379 3.20 8.98 -23.23
C SER A 379 1.96 9.85 -23.02
N SER A 380 1.90 10.99 -23.70
CA SER A 380 0.68 11.82 -23.75
C SER A 380 -0.52 11.06 -24.33
N ARG A 381 -0.30 10.13 -25.25
CA ARG A 381 -1.37 9.27 -25.80
C ARG A 381 -2.03 8.41 -24.75
N GLU A 382 -1.31 7.92 -23.75
CA GLU A 382 -1.87 7.14 -22.64
C GLU A 382 -2.71 8.02 -21.71
N VAL A 383 -2.31 9.28 -21.51
CA VAL A 383 -3.10 10.29 -20.77
C VAL A 383 -4.40 10.56 -21.51
N ASP A 384 -4.35 10.83 -22.82
CA ASP A 384 -5.52 11.13 -23.63
C ASP A 384 -6.46 9.92 -23.76
N ALA A 385 -5.93 8.71 -23.86
CA ALA A 385 -6.70 7.48 -23.82
C ALA A 385 -7.40 7.26 -22.47
N GLY A 386 -6.77 7.65 -21.37
CA GLY A 386 -7.36 7.67 -20.02
C GLY A 386 -8.51 8.69 -19.94
N MET A 387 -8.25 9.91 -20.36
CA MET A 387 -9.24 11.00 -20.37
C MET A 387 -10.43 10.69 -21.29
N GLY A 388 -10.22 10.05 -22.43
CA GLY A 388 -11.28 9.62 -23.36
C GLY A 388 -12.28 8.62 -22.78
N ARG A 389 -11.99 8.01 -21.62
CA ARG A 389 -12.96 7.17 -20.90
C ARG A 389 -13.86 7.96 -19.97
N ILE A 390 -13.64 9.26 -19.76
CA ILE A 390 -14.46 10.11 -18.90
C ILE A 390 -15.38 10.95 -19.80
N VAL A 391 -16.67 10.63 -19.78
CA VAL A 391 -17.68 11.26 -20.62
C VAL A 391 -18.54 12.20 -19.77
N PRO A 392 -18.37 13.53 -19.87
CA PRO A 392 -19.15 14.49 -19.09
C PRO A 392 -20.56 14.64 -19.65
N THR A 393 -21.54 14.94 -18.79
CA THR A 393 -22.91 15.23 -19.15
C THR A 393 -23.60 16.13 -18.12
N LEU A 394 -24.58 16.92 -18.53
CA LEU A 394 -25.49 17.70 -17.66
C LEU A 394 -26.79 16.94 -17.34
N THR A 395 -27.09 15.89 -18.07
CA THR A 395 -28.34 15.14 -17.97
C THR A 395 -28.09 13.68 -17.57
N TYR A 396 -29.15 12.95 -17.26
CA TYR A 396 -29.11 11.53 -17.01
C TYR A 396 -29.03 10.65 -18.26
N ALA A 397 -28.95 11.22 -19.46
CA ALA A 397 -28.83 10.46 -20.70
C ALA A 397 -27.64 9.47 -20.63
N GLY A 398 -27.91 8.17 -20.85
CA GLY A 398 -26.95 7.09 -20.81
C GLY A 398 -26.69 6.53 -19.41
N PHE A 399 -27.49 6.91 -18.40
CA PHE A 399 -27.48 6.27 -17.08
C PHE A 399 -28.42 5.07 -17.00
N GLU A 400 -29.36 4.93 -17.91
CA GLU A 400 -30.48 3.96 -17.89
C GLU A 400 -30.00 2.49 -17.73
N THR A 401 -28.79 2.19 -18.23
CA THR A 401 -28.25 0.83 -18.27
C THR A 401 -26.95 0.66 -17.49
N LEU A 402 -26.59 1.64 -16.65
CA LEU A 402 -25.38 1.54 -15.84
C LEU A 402 -25.60 0.57 -14.66
N PRO A 403 -24.67 -0.37 -14.42
CA PRO A 403 -24.80 -1.33 -13.33
C PRO A 403 -24.59 -0.71 -11.95
N ILE A 404 -23.86 0.41 -11.89
CA ILE A 404 -23.55 1.12 -10.65
C ILE A 404 -23.39 2.62 -10.92
N VAL A 405 -23.81 3.42 -9.96
CA VAL A 405 -23.60 4.87 -9.93
C VAL A 405 -22.96 5.25 -8.59
N VAL A 406 -21.81 5.90 -8.65
CA VAL A 406 -21.14 6.48 -7.47
C VAL A 406 -21.61 7.91 -7.30
N GLU A 407 -22.07 8.27 -6.12
CA GLU A 407 -22.52 9.62 -5.79
C GLU A 407 -21.46 10.35 -4.97
N ALA A 408 -21.05 11.53 -5.43
CA ALA A 408 -20.08 12.42 -4.80
C ALA A 408 -20.53 13.89 -4.86
N VAL A 409 -21.83 14.14 -4.67
CA VAL A 409 -22.41 15.49 -4.60
C VAL A 409 -22.14 16.14 -3.22
N VAL A 410 -22.68 17.34 -3.01
CA VAL A 410 -22.53 18.07 -1.74
C VAL A 410 -23.05 17.24 -0.55
N GLU A 411 -22.38 17.37 0.62
CA GLU A 411 -22.72 16.64 1.84
C GLU A 411 -23.97 17.25 2.49
N ASN A 412 -25.14 16.90 1.92
CA ASN A 412 -26.47 17.31 2.35
C ASN A 412 -27.45 16.17 2.11
N LEU A 413 -28.18 15.76 3.16
CA LEU A 413 -29.05 14.59 3.14
C LEU A 413 -30.17 14.71 2.09
N GLU A 414 -30.85 15.85 2.03
CA GLU A 414 -31.98 16.07 1.11
C GLU A 414 -31.52 16.05 -0.36
N VAL A 415 -30.34 16.63 -0.64
CA VAL A 415 -29.76 16.59 -1.98
C VAL A 415 -29.43 15.14 -2.37
N LYS A 416 -28.86 14.35 -1.47
CA LYS A 416 -28.51 12.94 -1.75
C LYS A 416 -29.75 12.07 -1.95
N ARG A 417 -30.80 12.26 -1.13
CA ARG A 417 -32.11 11.60 -1.31
C ARG A 417 -32.72 11.94 -2.67
N LYS A 418 -32.75 13.22 -3.03
CA LYS A 418 -33.27 13.65 -4.33
C LYS A 418 -32.51 13.00 -5.48
N VAL A 419 -31.19 12.99 -5.43
CA VAL A 419 -30.33 12.40 -6.46
C VAL A 419 -30.55 10.89 -6.56
N LEU A 420 -30.77 10.19 -5.43
CA LEU A 420 -31.12 8.77 -5.40
C LEU A 420 -32.48 8.53 -6.09
N HIS A 421 -33.51 9.32 -5.76
CA HIS A 421 -34.82 9.22 -6.41
C HIS A 421 -34.75 9.46 -7.92
N ASP A 422 -34.09 10.54 -8.33
CA ASP A 422 -33.90 10.85 -9.76
C ASP A 422 -33.23 9.68 -10.49
N LEU A 423 -32.24 9.03 -9.86
CA LEU A 423 -31.55 7.87 -10.42
C LEU A 423 -32.45 6.64 -10.50
N GLU A 424 -33.24 6.36 -9.47
CA GLU A 424 -34.20 5.23 -9.47
C GLU A 424 -35.20 5.35 -10.62
N GLU A 425 -35.69 6.55 -10.90
CA GLU A 425 -36.58 6.78 -12.02
C GLU A 425 -35.92 6.47 -13.35
N VAL A 426 -34.72 7.01 -13.58
CA VAL A 426 -33.96 6.83 -14.83
C VAL A 426 -33.57 5.36 -15.05
N THR A 427 -33.10 4.68 -14.00
CA THR A 427 -32.56 3.29 -14.08
C THR A 427 -33.63 2.24 -13.82
N ARG A 428 -34.87 2.65 -13.45
CA ARG A 428 -35.95 1.78 -12.97
C ARG A 428 -35.50 0.91 -11.78
N GLY A 429 -34.71 1.51 -10.88
CA GLY A 429 -34.17 0.85 -9.69
C GLY A 429 -33.11 -0.24 -9.94
N ARG A 430 -32.63 -0.41 -11.18
CA ARG A 430 -31.67 -1.49 -11.52
C ARG A 430 -30.22 -1.21 -11.18
N SER A 431 -29.83 0.05 -11.08
CA SER A 431 -28.46 0.44 -10.72
C SER A 431 -28.21 0.33 -9.23
N LEU A 432 -27.01 -0.09 -8.85
CA LEU A 432 -26.54 0.14 -7.49
C LEU A 432 -26.26 1.64 -7.30
N PHE A 433 -26.61 2.16 -6.14
CA PHE A 433 -26.29 3.51 -5.69
C PHE A 433 -25.24 3.45 -4.60
N ALA A 434 -24.02 3.91 -4.89
CA ALA A 434 -22.88 3.90 -3.97
C ALA A 434 -22.53 5.34 -3.54
N SER A 435 -22.93 5.76 -2.34
CA SER A 435 -22.67 7.12 -1.85
C SER A 435 -21.23 7.25 -1.32
N ASN A 436 -20.53 8.31 -1.74
CA ASN A 436 -19.21 8.69 -1.19
C ASN A 436 -19.35 9.64 0.00
N THR A 437 -20.46 9.61 0.72
CA THR A 437 -20.63 10.38 1.96
C THR A 437 -19.54 10.05 2.97
N SER A 438 -19.10 11.02 3.77
CA SER A 438 -18.08 10.85 4.81
C SER A 438 -18.67 10.66 6.21
N SER A 439 -19.96 10.98 6.40
CA SER A 439 -20.54 11.06 7.75
C SER A 439 -22.04 10.77 7.83
N LEU A 440 -22.79 10.96 6.73
CA LEU A 440 -24.22 10.71 6.70
C LEU A 440 -24.50 9.21 6.68
N ARG A 441 -25.45 8.75 7.48
CA ARG A 441 -25.86 7.35 7.51
C ARG A 441 -26.46 6.92 6.18
N ILE A 442 -26.08 5.73 5.73
CA ILE A 442 -26.60 5.12 4.50
C ILE A 442 -28.08 4.82 4.64
N ASP A 443 -28.52 4.34 5.80
CA ASP A 443 -29.95 4.11 6.09
C ASP A 443 -30.76 5.41 5.95
N ALA A 444 -30.22 6.55 6.40
CA ALA A 444 -30.90 7.83 6.25
C ALA A 444 -30.95 8.30 4.79
N ILE A 445 -29.94 8.02 3.97
CA ILE A 445 -29.97 8.32 2.52
C ILE A 445 -30.99 7.43 1.82
N ALA A 446 -31.10 6.15 2.19
CA ALA A 446 -31.99 5.17 1.60
C ALA A 446 -33.46 5.32 2.04
N GLU A 447 -33.73 6.18 3.03
CA GLU A 447 -35.09 6.35 3.55
C GLU A 447 -36.05 6.85 2.45
N GLY A 448 -37.13 6.10 2.24
CA GLY A 448 -38.15 6.39 1.22
C GLY A 448 -37.78 6.02 -0.22
N CYS A 449 -36.62 5.43 -0.49
CA CYS A 449 -36.29 4.90 -1.81
C CYS A 449 -37.03 3.59 -2.10
N ARG A 450 -37.14 3.22 -3.39
CA ARG A 450 -37.87 2.02 -3.81
C ARG A 450 -37.06 0.73 -3.66
N ASN A 451 -35.73 0.83 -3.80
CA ASN A 451 -34.82 -0.32 -3.84
C ASN A 451 -33.67 -0.15 -2.82
N PRO A 452 -33.96 -0.15 -1.51
CA PRO A 452 -32.94 0.07 -0.47
C PRO A 452 -31.85 -1.01 -0.46
N GLU A 453 -32.13 -2.20 -1.00
CA GLU A 453 -31.15 -3.29 -1.17
C GLU A 453 -30.02 -2.93 -2.17
N ASN A 454 -30.23 -1.95 -3.05
CA ASN A 454 -29.26 -1.46 -4.01
C ASN A 454 -28.46 -0.23 -3.50
N VAL A 455 -28.72 0.23 -2.27
CA VAL A 455 -28.09 1.42 -1.69
C VAL A 455 -27.00 1.01 -0.69
N LEU A 456 -25.79 1.58 -0.85
CA LEU A 456 -24.67 1.37 0.07
C LEU A 456 -23.72 2.58 0.04
N GLY A 457 -22.74 2.58 0.96
CA GLY A 457 -21.66 3.56 0.94
C GLY A 457 -20.42 3.01 0.23
N MET A 458 -19.74 3.90 -0.50
CA MET A 458 -18.41 3.66 -1.07
C MET A 458 -17.53 4.87 -0.78
N HIS A 459 -17.03 4.94 0.43
CA HIS A 459 -16.29 6.09 0.96
C HIS A 459 -14.83 6.05 0.56
N PHE A 460 -14.43 6.96 -0.31
CA PHE A 460 -13.04 7.19 -0.71
C PHE A 460 -12.38 8.25 0.17
N PHE A 461 -11.07 8.10 0.39
CA PHE A 461 -10.27 9.07 1.12
C PHE A 461 -9.51 10.02 0.17
N ASN A 462 -9.41 11.28 0.56
CA ASN A 462 -8.72 12.31 -0.23
C ASN A 462 -7.20 12.33 0.09
N PRO A 463 -6.31 12.37 -0.94
CA PRO A 463 -6.58 12.35 -2.39
C PRO A 463 -6.85 10.93 -2.91
N VAL A 464 -7.86 10.79 -3.76
CA VAL A 464 -8.37 9.48 -4.23
C VAL A 464 -7.30 8.65 -4.93
N ASP A 465 -6.38 9.27 -5.68
CA ASP A 465 -5.30 8.60 -6.40
C ASP A 465 -4.26 7.96 -5.48
N ARG A 466 -4.09 8.49 -4.27
CA ARG A 466 -3.04 8.07 -3.32
C ARG A 466 -3.54 7.21 -2.19
N MET A 467 -4.72 7.53 -1.66
CA MET A 467 -5.27 6.81 -0.51
C MET A 467 -5.73 5.41 -0.91
N PRO A 468 -5.17 4.36 -0.29
CA PRO A 468 -5.46 2.98 -0.71
C PRO A 468 -6.79 2.43 -0.21
N LEU A 469 -7.37 2.99 0.86
CA LEU A 469 -8.59 2.51 1.48
C LEU A 469 -9.84 2.92 0.72
N VAL A 470 -10.83 2.02 0.69
CA VAL A 470 -12.26 2.32 0.47
C VAL A 470 -13.04 1.64 1.59
N GLU A 471 -13.77 2.42 2.39
CA GLU A 471 -14.77 1.88 3.29
C GLU A 471 -16.05 1.57 2.50
N ILE A 472 -16.55 0.36 2.65
CA ILE A 472 -17.81 -0.08 2.06
C ILE A 472 -18.84 -0.17 3.18
N ILE A 473 -19.77 0.77 3.21
CA ILE A 473 -20.73 0.91 4.30
C ILE A 473 -22.00 0.18 3.93
N ARG A 474 -22.29 -0.86 4.71
CA ARG A 474 -23.48 -1.66 4.56
C ARG A 474 -24.62 -1.09 5.41
N GLY A 475 -25.64 -0.55 4.77
CA GLY A 475 -26.90 -0.19 5.40
C GLY A 475 -27.71 -1.42 5.81
N SER A 476 -28.76 -1.22 6.59
CA SER A 476 -29.59 -2.29 7.14
C SER A 476 -30.27 -3.15 6.08
N ALA A 477 -30.66 -2.56 4.94
CA ALA A 477 -31.31 -3.24 3.82
C ALA A 477 -30.34 -3.65 2.69
N THR A 478 -29.08 -3.20 2.71
CA THR A 478 -28.13 -3.44 1.62
C THR A 478 -27.90 -4.93 1.36
N SER A 479 -28.05 -5.36 0.09
CA SER A 479 -27.89 -6.74 -0.33
C SER A 479 -26.44 -7.19 -0.36
N ASP A 480 -26.21 -8.50 -0.25
CA ASP A 480 -24.88 -9.11 -0.38
C ASP A 480 -24.31 -8.93 -1.80
N GLU A 481 -25.17 -8.94 -2.83
CA GLU A 481 -24.76 -8.65 -4.22
C GLU A 481 -24.18 -7.24 -4.35
N ALA A 482 -24.83 -6.24 -3.74
CA ALA A 482 -24.35 -4.86 -3.75
C ALA A 482 -22.98 -4.74 -3.08
N VAL A 483 -22.82 -5.34 -1.89
CA VAL A 483 -21.54 -5.38 -1.18
C VAL A 483 -20.46 -6.07 -2.02
N ALA A 484 -20.76 -7.28 -2.54
CA ALA A 484 -19.82 -8.03 -3.37
C ALA A 484 -19.37 -7.25 -4.61
N THR A 485 -20.31 -6.55 -5.26
CA THR A 485 -20.03 -5.75 -6.45
C THR A 485 -19.08 -4.59 -6.14
N VAL A 486 -19.30 -3.87 -5.03
CA VAL A 486 -18.46 -2.74 -4.64
C VAL A 486 -17.10 -3.19 -4.11
N VAL A 487 -17.02 -4.35 -3.43
CA VAL A 487 -15.75 -4.99 -3.06
C VAL A 487 -14.91 -5.30 -4.32
N GLU A 488 -15.51 -5.96 -5.33
CA GLU A 488 -14.80 -6.30 -6.57
C GLU A 488 -14.42 -5.05 -7.37
N LEU A 489 -15.31 -4.04 -7.44
CA LEU A 489 -14.98 -2.75 -8.03
C LEU A 489 -13.79 -2.10 -7.34
N SER A 490 -13.78 -2.05 -6.00
CA SER A 490 -12.67 -1.49 -5.22
C SER A 490 -11.35 -2.18 -5.52
N ARG A 491 -11.34 -3.52 -5.61
CA ARG A 491 -10.16 -4.31 -5.99
C ARG A 491 -9.67 -3.96 -7.40
N ARG A 492 -10.59 -3.86 -8.37
CA ARG A 492 -10.25 -3.46 -9.74
C ARG A 492 -9.68 -2.04 -9.80
N LEU A 493 -10.16 -1.13 -8.96
CA LEU A 493 -9.60 0.21 -8.77
C LEU A 493 -8.26 0.21 -8.02
N LYS A 494 -7.72 -0.97 -7.66
CA LYS A 494 -6.48 -1.17 -6.88
C LYS A 494 -6.57 -0.56 -5.48
N LYS A 495 -7.78 -0.53 -4.93
CA LYS A 495 -8.05 -0.11 -3.55
C LYS A 495 -8.16 -1.32 -2.62
N THR A 496 -7.97 -1.09 -1.35
CA THR A 496 -8.16 -2.05 -0.27
C THR A 496 -9.56 -1.85 0.31
N PRO A 497 -10.53 -2.76 0.06
CA PRO A 497 -11.87 -2.64 0.63
C PRO A 497 -11.89 -3.07 2.10
N VAL A 498 -12.60 -2.33 2.93
CA VAL A 498 -12.99 -2.73 4.28
C VAL A 498 -14.51 -2.56 4.39
N VAL A 499 -15.23 -3.65 4.69
CA VAL A 499 -16.69 -3.61 4.85
C VAL A 499 -17.02 -3.30 6.29
N VAL A 500 -17.84 -2.26 6.49
CA VAL A 500 -18.29 -1.79 7.81
C VAL A 500 -19.80 -1.67 7.85
N LYS A 501 -20.38 -1.76 9.04
CA LYS A 501 -21.81 -1.47 9.27
C LYS A 501 -22.05 0.03 9.25
N ASP A 502 -23.24 0.43 8.84
CA ASP A 502 -23.66 1.84 8.86
C ASP A 502 -23.67 2.42 10.27
N GLY A 503 -23.18 3.63 10.41
CA GLY A 503 -23.15 4.39 11.64
C GLY A 503 -22.51 5.76 11.46
N PRO A 504 -22.75 6.73 12.35
CA PRO A 504 -22.20 8.09 12.21
C PRO A 504 -20.68 8.09 12.14
N GLY A 505 -20.12 8.68 11.04
CA GLY A 505 -18.68 8.76 10.81
C GLY A 505 -18.00 7.42 10.51
N PHE A 506 -18.78 6.35 10.32
CA PHE A 506 -18.34 4.99 9.98
C PHE A 506 -17.27 4.46 10.94
N LEU A 507 -16.20 3.89 10.43
CA LEU A 507 -15.11 3.38 11.26
C LEU A 507 -13.94 4.38 11.37
N VAL A 508 -13.39 4.81 10.23
CA VAL A 508 -12.14 5.59 10.22
C VAL A 508 -12.32 6.98 10.79
N ASN A 509 -13.32 7.74 10.33
CA ASN A 509 -13.54 9.10 10.81
C ASN A 509 -13.93 9.13 12.29
N ARG A 510 -14.72 8.15 12.75
CA ARG A 510 -15.10 8.01 14.14
C ARG A 510 -13.88 7.82 15.05
N ILE A 511 -12.97 6.91 14.71
CA ILE A 511 -11.73 6.68 15.48
C ILE A 511 -10.78 7.88 15.35
N LEU A 512 -10.65 8.47 14.16
CA LEU A 512 -9.75 9.59 13.90
C LEU A 512 -10.16 10.84 14.70
N MET A 513 -11.45 11.10 14.85
CA MET A 513 -11.92 12.26 15.62
C MET A 513 -11.51 12.22 17.08
N ALA A 514 -11.33 11.04 17.67
CA ALA A 514 -10.85 10.93 19.05
C ALA A 514 -9.46 11.60 19.20
N THR A 515 -8.52 11.36 18.29
CA THR A 515 -7.20 12.00 18.33
C THR A 515 -7.25 13.48 17.95
N MET A 516 -8.13 13.89 17.01
CA MET A 516 -8.30 15.29 16.63
C MET A 516 -8.81 16.13 17.81
N ASN A 517 -9.80 15.62 18.53
CA ASN A 517 -10.34 16.28 19.71
C ASN A 517 -9.27 16.46 20.79
N GLU A 518 -8.48 15.42 21.07
CA GLU A 518 -7.41 15.51 22.07
C GLU A 518 -6.31 16.50 21.68
N ALA A 519 -5.97 16.59 20.41
CA ALA A 519 -5.05 17.63 19.95
C ALA A 519 -5.58 19.05 20.24
N LEU A 520 -6.88 19.28 20.04
CA LEU A 520 -7.53 20.56 20.35
C LEU A 520 -7.59 20.81 21.87
N PHE A 521 -7.80 19.78 22.71
CA PHE A 521 -7.71 19.91 24.16
C PHE A 521 -6.28 20.24 24.62
N LEU A 522 -5.26 19.56 24.06
CA LEU A 522 -3.85 19.86 24.34
C LEU A 522 -3.51 21.32 23.98
N LEU A 523 -4.03 21.83 22.87
CA LEU A 523 -3.87 23.25 22.51
C LEU A 523 -4.57 24.17 23.50
N LYS A 524 -5.81 23.85 23.91
CA LYS A 524 -6.57 24.59 24.92
C LYS A 524 -5.82 24.66 26.26
N GLU A 525 -5.17 23.58 26.66
CA GLU A 525 -4.43 23.48 27.91
C GLU A 525 -3.05 24.14 27.87
N GLY A 526 -2.57 24.60 26.71
CA GLY A 526 -1.35 25.37 26.57
C GLY A 526 -0.25 24.71 25.74
N SER A 527 -0.42 23.47 25.27
CA SER A 527 0.58 22.81 24.43
C SER A 527 0.70 23.46 23.04
N PRO A 528 1.90 23.85 22.58
CA PRO A 528 2.08 24.47 21.27
C PRO A 528 1.73 23.53 20.12
N ILE A 529 1.13 24.06 19.04
CA ILE A 529 0.75 23.33 17.82
C ILE A 529 1.91 22.48 17.29
N GLU A 530 3.11 23.06 17.16
CA GLU A 530 4.28 22.35 16.64
C GLU A 530 4.73 21.19 17.54
N THR A 531 4.55 21.31 18.85
CA THR A 531 4.94 20.28 19.81
C THR A 531 4.02 19.07 19.71
N VAL A 532 2.71 19.31 19.64
CA VAL A 532 1.71 18.26 19.46
C VAL A 532 1.89 17.54 18.12
N ASP A 533 2.03 18.29 17.01
CA ASP A 533 2.26 17.72 15.69
C ASP A 533 3.58 16.94 15.60
N ARG A 534 4.62 17.41 16.26
CA ARG A 534 5.93 16.74 16.31
C ARG A 534 5.86 15.42 17.09
N ALA A 535 5.11 15.39 18.20
CA ALA A 535 4.92 14.17 18.99
C ALA A 535 4.30 13.06 18.14
N MET A 536 3.23 13.37 17.39
CA MET A 536 2.59 12.38 16.52
C MET A 536 3.45 11.96 15.34
N ARG A 537 4.24 12.85 14.74
CA ARG A 537 5.21 12.46 13.70
C ARG A 537 6.32 11.55 14.24
N ARG A 538 6.81 11.81 15.46
CA ARG A 538 7.78 10.91 16.13
C ARG A 538 7.18 9.57 16.49
N PHE A 539 5.90 9.54 16.86
CA PHE A 539 5.15 8.29 17.03
C PHE A 539 5.10 7.46 15.74
N GLY A 540 5.20 8.11 14.58
CA GLY A 540 5.25 7.51 13.25
C GLY A 540 4.11 7.91 12.31
N MET A 541 3.20 8.80 12.73
CA MET A 541 2.15 9.33 11.84
C MET A 541 2.77 10.16 10.70
N PRO A 542 2.18 10.13 9.48
CA PRO A 542 2.70 10.86 8.33
C PRO A 542 2.65 12.38 8.51
N MET A 543 1.72 12.86 9.32
CA MET A 543 1.55 14.28 9.68
C MET A 543 0.96 14.41 11.08
N GLY A 544 1.10 15.57 11.67
CA GLY A 544 0.47 15.87 12.94
C GLY A 544 -1.01 16.23 12.79
N PRO A 545 -1.80 16.24 13.89
CA PRO A 545 -3.24 16.45 13.85
C PRO A 545 -3.63 17.84 13.35
N PHE A 546 -2.91 18.90 13.70
CA PHE A 546 -3.23 20.25 13.22
C PHE A 546 -2.91 20.43 11.73
N GLU A 547 -1.82 19.81 11.24
CA GLU A 547 -1.53 19.77 9.82
C GLU A 547 -2.61 18.99 9.05
N LEU A 548 -3.13 17.90 9.62
CA LEU A 548 -4.21 17.11 9.03
C LEU A 548 -5.53 17.91 8.98
N LEU A 549 -5.90 18.60 10.05
CA LEU A 549 -7.09 19.48 10.08
C LEU A 549 -7.03 20.53 8.97
N ASP A 550 -5.86 21.15 8.77
CA ASP A 550 -5.68 22.13 7.71
C ASP A 550 -5.75 21.52 6.31
N GLN A 551 -5.23 20.30 6.12
CA GLN A 551 -5.26 19.63 4.81
C GLN A 551 -6.64 19.13 4.41
N VAL A 552 -7.40 18.55 5.36
CA VAL A 552 -8.78 18.12 5.16
C VAL A 552 -9.70 19.34 4.94
N GLY A 553 -9.40 20.39 5.66
CA GLY A 553 -10.18 21.63 5.72
C GLY A 553 -10.99 21.72 7.01
N ILE A 554 -10.84 22.85 7.71
CA ILE A 554 -11.49 23.11 9.00
C ILE A 554 -13.02 23.11 8.85
N ASP A 555 -13.56 23.54 7.71
CA ASP A 555 -14.98 23.48 7.37
C ASP A 555 -15.51 22.03 7.34
N VAL A 556 -14.75 21.11 6.77
CA VAL A 556 -15.11 19.68 6.74
C VAL A 556 -15.01 19.07 8.14
N ALA A 557 -13.91 19.33 8.84
CA ALA A 557 -13.69 18.85 10.21
C ALA A 557 -14.80 19.33 11.16
N GLN A 558 -15.22 20.60 11.04
CA GLN A 558 -16.31 21.17 11.84
C GLN A 558 -17.65 20.46 11.56
N LYS A 559 -18.01 20.21 10.29
CA LYS A 559 -19.24 19.47 9.93
C LYS A 559 -19.24 18.06 10.50
N VAL A 560 -18.15 17.33 10.33
CA VAL A 560 -18.01 15.96 10.88
C VAL A 560 -18.13 15.98 12.41
N SER A 561 -17.48 16.97 13.05
CA SER A 561 -17.54 17.16 14.51
C SER A 561 -18.94 17.38 15.04
N VAL A 562 -19.75 18.19 14.32
CA VAL A 562 -21.18 18.41 14.70
C VAL A 562 -21.96 17.11 14.62
N ILE A 563 -21.88 16.40 13.50
CA ILE A 563 -22.58 15.11 13.28
C ILE A 563 -22.21 14.08 14.36
N LEU A 564 -20.91 13.94 14.65
CA LEU A 564 -20.45 13.01 15.68
C LEU A 564 -20.81 13.47 17.09
N GLY A 565 -20.78 14.79 17.35
CA GLY A 565 -21.21 15.37 18.62
C GLY A 565 -22.70 15.15 18.91
N GLU A 566 -23.57 15.28 17.90
CA GLU A 566 -24.99 14.96 17.99
C GLU A 566 -25.23 13.46 18.23
N ALA A 567 -24.47 12.60 17.56
CA ALA A 567 -24.63 11.15 17.67
C ALA A 567 -24.08 10.56 18.99
N PHE A 568 -22.97 11.08 19.50
CA PHE A 568 -22.21 10.47 20.61
C PHE A 568 -22.08 11.35 21.85
N GLY A 569 -22.64 12.58 21.81
CA GLY A 569 -22.63 13.51 22.94
C GLY A 569 -21.22 13.92 23.36
N ASP A 570 -21.02 14.03 24.68
CA ASP A 570 -19.76 14.55 25.27
C ASP A 570 -18.55 13.63 25.01
N ARG A 571 -18.77 12.37 24.64
CA ARG A 571 -17.70 11.42 24.31
C ARG A 571 -16.82 11.88 23.14
N ILE A 572 -17.41 12.53 22.13
CA ILE A 572 -16.71 12.96 20.90
C ILE A 572 -16.76 14.48 20.69
N ARG A 573 -17.33 15.27 21.62
CA ARG A 573 -17.45 16.71 21.48
C ARG A 573 -16.08 17.39 21.63
N PRO A 574 -15.60 18.10 20.58
CA PRO A 574 -14.34 18.85 20.66
C PRO A 574 -14.54 20.14 21.47
N PRO A 575 -13.43 20.75 21.94
CA PRO A 575 -13.48 22.12 22.45
C PRO A 575 -13.88 23.09 21.33
N ARG A 576 -14.48 24.25 21.71
CA ARG A 576 -15.02 25.24 20.76
C ARG A 576 -14.00 25.91 19.84
N ILE A 577 -12.72 25.53 19.92
CA ILE A 577 -11.64 26.08 19.07
C ILE A 577 -11.92 25.80 17.59
N LEU A 578 -12.45 24.62 17.24
CA LEU A 578 -12.75 24.26 15.86
C LEU A 578 -13.89 25.12 15.29
N GLU A 579 -14.95 25.32 16.08
CA GLU A 579 -16.07 26.21 15.77
C GLU A 579 -15.58 27.68 15.60
N ALA A 580 -14.79 28.17 16.54
CA ALA A 580 -14.23 29.53 16.49
C ALA A 580 -13.27 29.74 15.29
N ALA A 581 -12.48 28.72 14.94
CA ALA A 581 -11.64 28.77 13.75
C ALA A 581 -12.47 28.86 12.48
N TYR A 582 -13.53 28.06 12.38
CA TYR A 582 -14.45 28.11 11.23
C TYR A 582 -15.19 29.44 11.13
N ALA A 583 -15.69 29.97 12.24
CA ALA A 583 -16.35 31.29 12.28
C ALA A 583 -15.44 32.43 11.81
N GLN A 584 -14.12 32.33 12.03
CA GLN A 584 -13.12 33.25 11.51
C GLN A 584 -12.67 32.96 10.07
N GLN A 585 -13.42 32.12 9.34
CA GLN A 585 -13.11 31.75 7.95
C GLN A 585 -11.69 31.15 7.79
N ARG A 586 -11.21 30.44 8.80
CA ARG A 586 -10.01 29.63 8.69
C ARG A 586 -10.40 28.31 8.06
N LEU A 587 -10.03 28.11 6.77
CA LEU A 587 -10.37 26.90 6.02
C LEU A 587 -9.16 25.98 5.81
N GLY A 588 -8.03 26.30 6.49
CA GLY A 588 -6.80 25.56 6.35
C GLY A 588 -6.08 25.87 5.03
N LYS A 589 -5.56 24.81 4.39
CA LYS A 589 -4.87 24.89 3.11
C LYS A 589 -5.72 25.50 1.99
N LYS A 590 -7.04 25.32 2.02
CA LYS A 590 -7.97 25.78 0.98
C LYS A 590 -7.89 27.29 0.73
N ASN A 591 -7.69 28.09 1.78
CA ASN A 591 -7.59 29.54 1.65
C ASN A 591 -6.29 30.12 2.23
N GLY A 592 -5.32 29.28 2.52
CA GLY A 592 -4.01 29.67 3.02
C GLY A 592 -3.96 29.96 4.54
N ARG A 593 -5.09 29.86 5.26
CA ARG A 593 -5.23 30.26 6.66
C ARG A 593 -5.89 29.16 7.49
N GLY A 594 -5.10 28.48 8.31
CA GLY A 594 -5.54 27.41 9.20
C GLY A 594 -4.89 27.52 10.58
N PHE A 595 -4.54 26.39 11.17
CA PHE A 595 -3.62 26.29 12.31
C PHE A 595 -2.21 26.69 11.89
N TYR A 596 -1.87 26.44 10.65
CA TYR A 596 -0.67 26.90 9.97
C TYR A 596 -1.00 27.96 8.90
N LYS A 597 -0.01 28.77 8.55
CA LYS A 597 -0.05 29.59 7.33
C LYS A 597 0.35 28.70 6.15
N TRP A 598 -0.38 28.78 5.04
CA TRP A 598 -0.12 28.02 3.82
C TRP A 598 0.18 28.94 2.64
N ASN A 599 1.14 28.52 1.80
CA ASN A 599 1.39 29.13 0.51
C ASN A 599 1.29 28.02 -0.55
N GLY A 600 0.10 27.90 -1.17
CA GLY A 600 -0.25 26.78 -2.03
C GLY A 600 -0.09 25.44 -1.31
N GLU A 601 0.78 24.57 -1.84
CA GLU A 601 1.07 23.25 -1.26
C GLU A 601 2.04 23.30 -0.05
N ARG A 602 2.71 24.44 0.17
CA ARG A 602 3.78 24.56 1.17
C ARG A 602 3.22 25.02 2.51
N ARG A 603 3.37 24.17 3.53
CA ARG A 603 3.09 24.52 4.92
C ARG A 603 4.16 25.50 5.44
N GLY A 604 3.71 26.60 6.03
CA GLY A 604 4.53 27.57 6.74
C GLY A 604 4.64 27.28 8.24
N ARG A 605 4.86 28.36 9.03
CA ARG A 605 4.84 28.30 10.50
C ARG A 605 3.40 28.30 11.03
N PRO A 606 3.17 27.87 12.30
CA PRO A 606 1.89 28.06 12.95
C PRO A 606 1.45 29.52 12.86
N ASP A 607 0.15 29.73 12.66
CA ASP A 607 -0.38 31.10 12.68
C ASP A 607 -0.57 31.55 14.12
N PRO A 608 0.18 32.59 14.59
CA PRO A 608 0.08 33.06 15.98
C PRO A 608 -1.33 33.47 16.39
N THR A 609 -2.15 33.90 15.43
CA THR A 609 -3.51 34.38 15.71
C THR A 609 -4.48 33.23 16.05
N VAL A 610 -4.10 31.96 15.83
CA VAL A 610 -4.88 30.79 16.31
C VAL A 610 -4.94 30.74 17.82
N TYR A 611 -3.88 31.15 18.47
CA TYR A 611 -3.81 31.12 19.93
C TYR A 611 -4.79 32.08 20.61
N SER A 612 -5.32 33.11 19.91
CA SER A 612 -6.40 33.96 20.43
C SER A 612 -7.79 33.31 20.42
N LEU A 613 -7.93 32.16 19.72
CA LEU A 613 -9.16 31.35 19.74
C LEU A 613 -9.31 30.56 21.06
N VAL A 614 -8.25 30.53 21.85
CA VAL A 614 -8.20 29.82 23.13
C VAL A 614 -8.35 30.87 24.24
N ASN A 615 -9.59 31.01 24.75
CA ASN A 615 -9.91 32.04 25.75
C ASN A 615 -9.30 31.78 27.15
N ASP A 616 -8.92 30.52 27.41
CA ASP A 616 -8.34 30.14 28.71
C ASP A 616 -7.21 29.14 28.45
N ARG A 617 -5.98 29.66 28.47
CA ARG A 617 -4.79 28.81 28.36
C ARG A 617 -4.40 28.28 29.73
N GLY A 618 -4.69 27.04 30.01
CA GLY A 618 -4.37 26.40 31.28
C GLY A 618 -2.89 26.30 31.66
N GLY A 619 -1.99 26.86 30.86
CA GLY A 619 -0.56 27.03 31.21
C GLY A 619 0.26 25.73 31.30
N ARG A 620 -0.33 24.54 31.10
CA ARG A 620 0.37 23.26 31.18
C ARG A 620 0.71 22.72 29.79
N VAL A 621 2.00 22.56 29.53
CA VAL A 621 2.50 21.86 28.35
C VAL A 621 2.60 20.37 28.68
N ALA A 622 1.86 19.53 27.99
CA ALA A 622 1.95 18.08 28.19
C ALA A 622 3.32 17.56 27.71
N PRO A 623 4.01 16.71 28.51
CA PRO A 623 5.18 15.97 28.05
C PRO A 623 4.87 15.16 26.79
N GLU A 624 5.86 14.91 25.93
CA GLU A 624 5.67 14.23 24.62
C GLU A 624 4.98 12.88 24.78
N GLY A 625 5.40 12.05 25.74
CA GLY A 625 4.78 10.75 25.99
C GLY A 625 3.32 10.83 26.41
N GLU A 626 2.98 11.78 27.28
CA GLU A 626 1.60 12.04 27.70
C GLU A 626 0.75 12.56 26.52
N ALA A 627 1.30 13.45 25.69
CA ALA A 627 0.60 13.93 24.51
C ALA A 627 0.28 12.81 23.52
N VAL A 628 1.23 11.87 23.33
CA VAL A 628 1.00 10.67 22.49
C VAL A 628 -0.09 9.77 23.12
N ASP A 629 0.01 9.45 24.42
CA ASP A 629 -0.98 8.62 25.10
C ASP A 629 -2.38 9.24 25.02
N ARG A 630 -2.50 10.54 25.26
CA ARG A 630 -3.78 11.28 25.16
C ARG A 630 -4.38 11.23 23.77
N MET A 631 -3.57 11.19 22.71
CA MET A 631 -4.06 11.15 21.33
C MET A 631 -4.33 9.72 20.84
N VAL A 632 -3.56 8.72 21.29
CA VAL A 632 -3.64 7.35 20.76
C VAL A 632 -4.57 6.45 21.60
N LEU A 633 -4.56 6.57 22.93
CA LEU A 633 -5.40 5.71 23.78
C LEU A 633 -6.92 5.90 23.54
N PRO A 634 -7.44 7.13 23.33
CA PRO A 634 -8.84 7.31 22.92
C PRO A 634 -9.16 6.69 21.56
N MET A 635 -8.20 6.63 20.61
CA MET A 635 -8.41 5.88 19.37
C MET A 635 -8.61 4.39 19.64
N ILE A 636 -7.82 3.79 20.54
CA ILE A 636 -7.95 2.38 20.94
C ILE A 636 -9.30 2.16 21.61
N ASN A 637 -9.71 3.08 22.49
CA ASN A 637 -11.00 3.03 23.18
C ASN A 637 -12.18 3.07 22.21
N GLU A 638 -12.15 3.99 21.25
CA GLU A 638 -13.18 4.14 20.24
C GLU A 638 -13.21 2.95 19.25
N ALA A 639 -12.03 2.40 18.92
CA ALA A 639 -11.93 1.19 18.11
C ALA A 639 -12.56 -0.04 18.83
N ALA A 640 -12.35 -0.15 20.14
CA ALA A 640 -13.00 -1.18 20.94
C ALA A 640 -14.53 -1.03 20.96
N LEU A 641 -15.04 0.20 21.00
CA LEU A 641 -16.48 0.47 20.86
C LEU A 641 -17.00 0.11 19.47
N CYS A 642 -16.27 0.43 18.42
CA CYS A 642 -16.64 0.05 17.05
C CYS A 642 -16.75 -1.47 16.89
N LEU A 643 -15.93 -2.25 17.59
CA LEU A 643 -16.06 -3.71 17.63
C LEU A 643 -17.30 -4.17 18.42
N LEU A 644 -17.53 -3.59 19.60
CA LEU A 644 -18.71 -3.92 20.43
C LEU A 644 -20.03 -3.61 19.74
N GLU A 645 -20.10 -2.51 19.01
CA GLU A 645 -21.27 -2.06 18.27
C GLU A 645 -21.41 -2.76 16.90
N GLY A 646 -20.43 -3.57 16.52
CA GLY A 646 -20.42 -4.30 15.25
C GLY A 646 -20.20 -3.41 14.02
N ILE A 647 -19.68 -2.19 14.19
CA ILE A 647 -19.30 -1.30 13.08
C ILE A 647 -18.15 -1.95 12.27
N ALA A 648 -17.12 -2.43 12.95
CA ALA A 648 -16.10 -3.29 12.36
C ALA A 648 -16.35 -4.75 12.78
N ARG A 649 -16.17 -5.66 11.84
CA ARG A 649 -16.39 -7.09 12.06
C ARG A 649 -15.26 -7.72 12.89
N THR A 650 -14.03 -7.33 12.63
CA THR A 650 -12.84 -7.92 13.26
C THR A 650 -11.83 -6.85 13.65
N PRO A 651 -10.95 -7.12 14.64
CA PRO A 651 -9.81 -6.25 14.95
C PRO A 651 -8.87 -6.06 13.75
N ALA A 652 -8.77 -7.04 12.87
CA ALA A 652 -7.99 -6.98 11.64
C ALA A 652 -8.53 -5.93 10.65
N ASP A 653 -9.85 -5.80 10.54
CA ASP A 653 -10.50 -4.78 9.71
C ASP A 653 -10.20 -3.37 10.25
N VAL A 654 -10.20 -3.20 11.59
CA VAL A 654 -9.83 -1.93 12.24
C VAL A 654 -8.38 -1.57 11.93
N ASP A 655 -7.44 -2.51 12.14
CA ASP A 655 -6.02 -2.26 11.88
C ASP A 655 -5.77 -1.88 10.41
N LEU A 656 -6.38 -2.63 9.49
CA LEU A 656 -6.26 -2.38 8.06
C LEU A 656 -6.84 -1.01 7.68
N ALA A 657 -8.03 -0.68 8.19
CA ALA A 657 -8.69 0.59 7.93
C ALA A 657 -7.87 1.78 8.45
N MET A 658 -7.33 1.67 9.66
CA MET A 658 -6.54 2.76 10.26
C MET A 658 -5.20 2.95 9.54
N VAL A 659 -4.50 1.88 9.18
CA VAL A 659 -3.25 1.98 8.42
C VAL A 659 -3.48 2.55 7.02
N MET A 660 -4.51 2.06 6.31
CA MET A 660 -4.76 2.44 4.91
C MET A 660 -5.52 3.77 4.78
N GLY A 661 -6.34 4.14 5.76
CA GLY A 661 -7.18 5.34 5.73
C GLY A 661 -6.56 6.56 6.39
N THR A 662 -5.76 6.38 7.44
CA THR A 662 -5.15 7.50 8.19
C THR A 662 -3.63 7.54 8.10
N GLY A 663 -3.00 6.47 7.61
CA GLY A 663 -1.56 6.30 7.67
C GLY A 663 -1.07 5.98 9.09
N PHE A 664 -1.89 5.36 9.94
CA PHE A 664 -1.42 4.83 11.22
C PHE A 664 -0.15 4.00 10.98
N PRO A 665 0.89 4.13 11.82
CA PRO A 665 2.22 3.64 11.49
C PRO A 665 2.26 2.14 11.13
N PRO A 666 2.57 1.76 9.87
CA PRO A 666 2.56 0.36 9.42
C PRO A 666 3.52 -0.54 10.21
N PHE A 667 4.66 -0.01 10.65
CA PHE A 667 5.64 -0.75 11.44
C PHE A 667 5.12 -1.14 12.84
N ARG A 668 4.02 -0.53 13.31
CA ARG A 668 3.28 -0.91 14.53
C ARG A 668 2.20 -1.96 14.29
N GLY A 669 1.95 -2.33 13.03
CA GLY A 669 1.02 -3.40 12.65
C GLY A 669 -0.45 -3.03 12.62
N GLY A 670 -0.81 -1.82 13.05
CA GLY A 670 -2.17 -1.31 13.19
C GLY A 670 -2.47 -0.84 14.61
N LEU A 671 -3.63 -0.23 14.81
CA LEU A 671 -4.02 0.41 16.06
C LEU A 671 -4.23 -0.60 17.19
N LEU A 672 -4.97 -1.68 16.92
CA LEU A 672 -5.25 -2.72 17.93
C LEU A 672 -4.07 -3.67 18.11
N ARG A 673 -3.26 -3.92 17.05
CA ARG A 673 -1.98 -4.60 17.21
C ARG A 673 -1.02 -3.81 18.09
N TYR A 674 -0.99 -2.49 17.96
CA TYR A 674 -0.20 -1.63 18.84
C TYR A 674 -0.68 -1.71 20.30
N ALA A 675 -2.01 -1.75 20.52
CA ALA A 675 -2.56 -1.95 21.86
C ALA A 675 -2.11 -3.28 22.48
N ASP A 676 -2.12 -4.37 21.70
CA ASP A 676 -1.64 -5.68 22.15
C ASP A 676 -0.12 -5.66 22.46
N THR A 677 0.67 -4.91 21.66
CA THR A 677 2.13 -4.75 21.90
C THR A 677 2.41 -4.00 23.21
N LEU A 678 1.60 -3.01 23.57
CA LEU A 678 1.68 -2.32 24.87
C LEU A 678 1.25 -3.21 26.04
N THR A 679 0.51 -4.25 25.80
CA THR A 679 -0.35 -5.03 26.70
C THR A 679 -1.62 -4.27 27.11
N LEU A 680 -2.75 -4.98 27.12
CA LEU A 680 -4.03 -4.33 27.45
C LEU A 680 -4.12 -3.93 28.94
N VAL A 681 -3.35 -4.58 29.79
CA VAL A 681 -3.21 -4.17 31.19
C VAL A 681 -2.58 -2.78 31.28
N GLU A 682 -1.50 -2.54 30.57
CA GLU A 682 -0.82 -1.24 30.52
C GLU A 682 -1.71 -0.18 29.87
N VAL A 683 -2.41 -0.51 28.78
CA VAL A 683 -3.38 0.40 28.14
C VAL A 683 -4.45 0.87 29.14
N VAL A 684 -5.06 -0.08 29.90
CA VAL A 684 -6.08 0.25 30.91
C VAL A 684 -5.50 1.11 32.03
N GLN A 685 -4.31 0.77 32.54
CA GLN A 685 -3.64 1.55 33.60
C GLN A 685 -3.36 3.00 33.17
N ARG A 686 -2.81 3.19 31.96
CA ARG A 686 -2.56 4.52 31.42
C ARG A 686 -3.84 5.31 31.24
N MET A 687 -4.91 4.68 30.73
CA MET A 687 -6.20 5.33 30.56
C MET A 687 -6.83 5.71 31.91
N ASP A 688 -6.80 4.84 32.92
CA ASP A 688 -7.31 5.15 34.26
C ASP A 688 -6.53 6.30 34.91
N ARG A 689 -5.21 6.33 34.71
CA ARG A 689 -4.37 7.47 35.13
C ARG A 689 -4.82 8.77 34.46
N LEU A 690 -5.01 8.78 33.13
CA LEU A 690 -5.47 9.94 32.41
C LEU A 690 -6.91 10.33 32.81
N ALA A 691 -7.77 9.39 33.09
CA ALA A 691 -9.12 9.64 33.56
C ALA A 691 -9.13 10.35 34.94
N SER A 692 -8.17 10.02 35.80
CA SER A 692 -8.03 10.64 37.12
C SER A 692 -7.36 12.01 37.06
N LEU A 693 -6.36 12.20 36.17
CA LEU A 693 -5.55 13.41 36.10
C LEU A 693 -6.14 14.49 35.19
N CYS A 694 -6.79 14.08 34.10
CA CYS A 694 -7.23 15.00 33.06
C CYS A 694 -8.76 15.09 32.99
N ASP A 695 -9.44 13.99 32.61
CA ASP A 695 -10.90 14.00 32.37
C ASP A 695 -11.46 12.58 32.31
N PRO A 696 -12.70 12.35 32.84
CA PRO A 696 -13.39 11.06 32.75
C PRO A 696 -13.57 10.47 31.36
N ARG A 697 -13.43 11.25 30.27
CA ARG A 697 -13.52 10.76 28.87
C ARG A 697 -12.44 9.72 28.52
N PHE A 698 -11.37 9.62 29.31
CA PHE A 698 -10.33 8.60 29.14
C PHE A 698 -10.68 7.26 29.79
N ARG A 699 -11.84 7.09 30.43
CA ARG A 699 -12.21 5.83 31.07
C ARG A 699 -12.24 4.68 30.05
N PRO A 700 -11.53 3.56 30.35
CA PRO A 700 -11.54 2.40 29.47
C PRO A 700 -12.94 1.81 29.35
N VAL A 701 -13.32 1.45 28.11
CA VAL A 701 -14.58 0.75 27.85
C VAL A 701 -14.59 -0.67 28.42
N PRO A 702 -15.77 -1.27 28.68
CA PRO A 702 -15.87 -2.61 29.28
C PRO A 702 -15.05 -3.68 28.58
N LEU A 703 -15.01 -3.68 27.24
CA LEU A 703 -14.23 -4.64 26.46
C LEU A 703 -12.73 -4.59 26.80
N LEU A 704 -12.14 -3.40 26.90
CA LEU A 704 -10.72 -3.24 27.25
C LEU A 704 -10.44 -3.78 28.65
N ARG A 705 -11.32 -3.48 29.62
CA ARG A 705 -11.19 -4.00 31.00
C ARG A 705 -11.30 -5.52 31.07
N ASP A 706 -12.24 -6.10 30.31
CA ASP A 706 -12.43 -7.56 30.28
C ASP A 706 -11.22 -8.25 29.66
N LEU A 707 -10.73 -7.78 28.52
CA LEU A 707 -9.55 -8.32 27.87
C LEU A 707 -8.31 -8.20 28.77
N ALA A 708 -8.10 -7.04 29.41
CA ALA A 708 -6.99 -6.84 30.34
C ALA A 708 -7.07 -7.79 31.54
N ARG A 709 -8.26 -7.93 32.16
CA ARG A 709 -8.49 -8.81 33.30
C ARG A 709 -8.29 -10.29 32.97
N THR A 710 -8.63 -10.71 31.76
CA THR A 710 -8.56 -12.12 31.33
C THR A 710 -7.23 -12.46 30.65
N GLY A 711 -6.31 -11.50 30.49
CA GLY A 711 -5.05 -11.70 29.79
C GLY A 711 -5.21 -11.98 28.29
N ARG A 712 -6.38 -11.71 27.71
CA ARG A 712 -6.64 -11.86 26.28
C ARG A 712 -6.18 -10.63 25.50
N THR A 713 -5.90 -10.84 24.24
CA THR A 713 -5.50 -9.81 23.26
C THR A 713 -6.62 -9.63 22.23
N PHE A 714 -6.60 -8.52 21.49
CA PHE A 714 -7.48 -8.31 20.32
C PHE A 714 -7.20 -9.31 19.20
N LEU A 715 -5.95 -9.69 19.06
CA LEU A 715 -5.45 -10.52 17.97
C LEU A 715 -4.83 -11.80 18.56
N PRO A 716 -4.97 -12.95 17.89
CA PRO A 716 -4.24 -14.14 18.29
C PRO A 716 -2.72 -13.86 18.28
N ALA A 717 -2.02 -14.52 19.24
CA ALA A 717 -0.59 -14.38 19.45
C ALA A 717 0.24 -14.78 18.21
#